data_56f26570353d0e1f0fbe77c51b8df3df
#
_entry.id   56f26570353d0e1f0fbe77c51b8df3df
#
_cell.length_a   1.000
_cell.length_b   1.000
_cell.length_c   1.000
_cell.angle_alpha   90.00
_cell.angle_beta   90.00
_cell.angle_gamma   90.00
#
_symmetry.space_group_name_H-M   'P 1'
#
loop_
_entity.id
_entity.type
_entity.pdbx_description
1 polymer ?
#
loop_
_entity_poly.entity_id
_entity_poly.type
_entity_poly.pdbx_seq_one_letter_code
_entity_poly.pdbx_strand_id
1 'polypeptide(L)'
;MPRLTFFLITALLSTSAFAEITLVREGKAQAVIIVPEGLYKQVQRPAAQLTSETMSVPLAAVELADYLQKVSGVRPVIATETQNGVEAASRIYIGHCKANADLAVQPEEFVIRTKGKDLHIRGGDAAPGGLICQGTLFGVYDFIERDLGVRWLFPGEHGEVVPKRATITIPDLDRREQPRIAKRKLRNVAVSREDTFASVLEKWGVSLEAWKTAHGHEATGAWFRRMRLGARIEIEGGHAYAGWWEKYGKEHPEWFALQPDGTRTQKPERERLCKSNPALWDEIARVRIAEFQADPRKRMASLAPNDGGANKWCMCAACRALDPADAPKLMNDRSLIDPATKLPFAEYLALTDRVFTFFNEIAKRVQSEMPDRDLVAYAYSVYRTPPVKLGPLEPNLIVGYVGLDPADIEAWSRIAPRLYIRPNDLGPAIDLGMPRNNAAQLASAVKFAVEHKAIGFDFDNGHGNWSAHGLDYYVLCKALWNPALDVRATIADYCHAAYGPAAGPMQRYHDRLEKISNQIRADPQLAAKSPHAARLRRYYSEEALNALESDISAASKAVNGSDDPDMHASARLEMAAESVKYARLVTALLAVAHDKKSAAFIDRLAAVESFLKTKVLTPELAPLHSHRYLRMALAYAEREVE
;
A
#
# COMPACT_ATOMS: atom_id res chain seq x y z
N MET A 1 75.35 34.85 -0.29
CA MET A 1 74.08 34.76 -1.00
C MET A 1 73.97 33.34 -1.53
N PRO A 2 73.12 32.45 -0.94
CA PRO A 2 72.93 31.12 -1.48
C PRO A 2 71.75 31.15 -2.43
N ARG A 3 71.89 30.45 -3.55
CA ARG A 3 70.86 30.23 -4.59
C ARG A 3 69.88 29.21 -4.11
N LEU A 4 68.52 29.59 -4.05
CA LEU A 4 67.43 28.68 -3.84
C LEU A 4 67.09 28.02 -5.22
N THR A 5 67.20 26.70 -5.26
CA THR A 5 66.75 25.87 -6.38
C THR A 5 65.32 25.42 -6.08
N PHE A 6 64.35 25.92 -6.87
CA PHE A 6 62.95 25.47 -6.80
C PHE A 6 62.81 24.12 -7.54
N PHE A 7 62.48 23.07 -6.79
CA PHE A 7 61.99 21.81 -7.41
C PHE A 7 60.50 21.93 -7.70
N LEU A 8 60.12 21.95 -8.98
CA LEU A 8 58.74 21.80 -9.40
C LEU A 8 58.35 20.31 -9.26
N ILE A 9 57.56 19.96 -8.25
CA ILE A 9 56.93 18.64 -8.15
C ILE A 9 55.68 18.71 -9.03
N THR A 10 55.73 18.14 -10.24
CA THR A 10 54.57 17.90 -11.09
C THR A 10 53.79 16.73 -10.48
N ALA A 11 52.71 17.00 -9.71
CA ALA A 11 51.78 15.98 -9.29
C ALA A 11 50.99 15.51 -10.52
N LEU A 12 51.32 14.34 -11.05
CA LEU A 12 50.48 13.58 -11.96
C LEU A 12 49.19 13.17 -11.22
N LEU A 13 48.15 13.96 -11.34
CA LEU A 13 46.79 13.53 -11.05
C LEU A 13 46.44 12.44 -12.06
N SER A 14 46.63 11.18 -11.70
CA SER A 14 46.05 10.06 -12.40
C SER A 14 44.55 10.13 -12.16
N THR A 15 43.79 10.74 -13.09
CA THR A 15 42.37 10.53 -13.23
C THR A 15 42.19 9.06 -13.59
N SER A 16 41.88 8.22 -12.61
CA SER A 16 41.32 6.90 -12.88
C SER A 16 40.05 7.13 -13.67
N ALA A 17 40.13 6.95 -14.97
CA ALA A 17 38.94 6.86 -15.81
C ALA A 17 38.12 5.69 -15.25
N PHE A 18 37.02 5.98 -14.58
CA PHE A 18 36.06 4.96 -14.18
C PHE A 18 35.65 4.24 -15.45
N ALA A 19 35.80 2.92 -15.48
CA ALA A 19 35.45 2.11 -16.67
C ALA A 19 33.94 2.17 -16.87
N GLU A 20 33.50 2.92 -17.86
CA GLU A 20 32.09 2.96 -18.27
C GLU A 20 31.75 1.73 -19.11
N ILE A 21 30.61 1.08 -18.81
CA ILE A 21 30.07 -0.02 -19.62
C ILE A 21 29.05 0.54 -20.59
N THR A 22 29.23 0.28 -21.89
CA THR A 22 28.27 0.64 -22.91
C THR A 22 27.32 -0.53 -23.16
N LEU A 23 26.02 -0.33 -22.85
CA LEU A 23 24.97 -1.33 -23.08
C LEU A 23 24.34 -1.19 -24.46
N VAL A 24 24.20 0.07 -24.96
CA VAL A 24 23.68 0.42 -26.27
C VAL A 24 24.51 1.57 -26.83
N ARG A 25 24.87 1.53 -28.09
CA ARG A 25 25.60 2.60 -28.81
C ARG A 25 24.88 2.95 -30.10
N GLU A 26 24.44 4.19 -30.24
CA GLU A 26 23.77 4.69 -31.46
C GLU A 26 22.67 3.75 -31.96
N GLY A 27 21.78 3.30 -31.08
CA GLY A 27 20.70 2.39 -31.41
C GLY A 27 21.13 0.95 -31.75
N LYS A 28 22.35 0.54 -31.38
CA LYS A 28 22.85 -0.83 -31.57
C LYS A 28 23.17 -1.47 -30.22
N ALA A 29 22.63 -2.66 -29.96
CA ALA A 29 22.93 -3.40 -28.74
C ALA A 29 24.43 -3.74 -28.65
N GLN A 30 25.07 -3.39 -27.55
CA GLN A 30 26.44 -3.75 -27.21
C GLN A 30 26.48 -4.82 -26.12
N ALA A 31 25.33 -5.04 -25.43
CA ALA A 31 25.21 -6.01 -24.36
C ALA A 31 24.21 -7.12 -24.72
N VAL A 32 24.46 -8.31 -24.15
CA VAL A 32 23.53 -9.45 -24.11
C VAL A 32 23.11 -9.71 -22.67
N ILE A 33 21.83 -10.03 -22.46
CA ILE A 33 21.31 -10.41 -21.14
C ILE A 33 21.51 -11.93 -20.96
N ILE A 34 22.13 -12.32 -19.86
CA ILE A 34 22.43 -13.71 -19.55
C ILE A 34 21.59 -14.19 -18.39
N VAL A 35 20.89 -15.32 -18.55
CA VAL A 35 20.09 -15.99 -17.52
C VAL A 35 20.60 -17.39 -17.25
N PRO A 36 20.28 -18.00 -16.08
CA PRO A 36 20.57 -19.41 -15.80
C PRO A 36 19.96 -20.36 -16.85
N GLU A 37 20.69 -21.43 -17.19
CA GLU A 37 20.30 -22.43 -18.23
C GLU A 37 18.85 -22.93 -18.08
N GLY A 38 18.44 -23.28 -16.86
CA GLY A 38 17.11 -23.83 -16.58
C GLY A 38 15.95 -22.87 -16.80
N LEU A 39 16.22 -21.57 -17.02
CA LEU A 39 15.20 -20.52 -17.16
C LEU A 39 15.02 -20.02 -18.59
N TYR A 40 15.80 -20.52 -19.56
CA TYR A 40 15.80 -20.02 -20.94
C TYR A 40 14.43 -20.14 -21.64
N LYS A 41 13.71 -21.25 -21.41
CA LYS A 41 12.37 -21.45 -21.99
C LYS A 41 11.35 -20.42 -21.47
N GLN A 42 11.49 -20.00 -20.24
CA GLN A 42 10.58 -19.02 -19.62
C GLN A 42 10.77 -17.62 -20.23
N VAL A 43 12.02 -17.20 -20.46
CA VAL A 43 12.31 -15.86 -21.03
C VAL A 43 11.90 -15.69 -22.50
N GLN A 44 11.49 -16.76 -23.15
CA GLN A 44 10.90 -16.70 -24.49
C GLN A 44 9.41 -16.29 -24.45
N ARG A 45 8.80 -16.19 -23.28
CA ARG A 45 7.40 -15.80 -23.10
C ARG A 45 7.30 -14.29 -22.94
N PRO A 46 6.18 -13.66 -23.38
CA PRO A 46 5.89 -12.27 -23.05
C PRO A 46 5.84 -12.04 -21.54
N ALA A 47 6.22 -10.85 -21.08
CA ALA A 47 6.20 -10.49 -19.64
C ALA A 47 4.83 -10.74 -18.98
N ALA A 48 3.73 -10.48 -19.68
CA ALA A 48 2.37 -10.72 -19.20
C ALA A 48 2.06 -12.21 -18.88
N GLN A 49 2.83 -13.15 -19.42
CA GLN A 49 2.69 -14.59 -19.17
C GLN A 49 3.64 -15.08 -18.05
N LEU A 50 4.43 -14.19 -17.47
CA LEU A 50 5.36 -14.49 -16.39
C LEU A 50 4.80 -13.95 -15.07
N THR A 51 4.62 -14.83 -14.08
CA THR A 51 4.20 -14.41 -12.74
C THR A 51 5.44 -14.14 -11.89
N SER A 52 5.42 -13.05 -11.12
CA SER A 52 6.53 -12.74 -10.20
C SER A 52 6.67 -13.75 -9.07
N GLU A 53 5.59 -14.46 -8.74
CA GLU A 53 5.54 -15.45 -7.66
C GLU A 53 6.32 -16.71 -7.98
N THR A 54 6.40 -17.08 -9.25
CA THR A 54 7.08 -18.32 -9.68
C THR A 54 8.23 -18.09 -10.65
N MET A 55 8.33 -16.89 -11.22
CA MET A 55 9.23 -16.59 -12.35
C MET A 55 9.93 -15.23 -12.19
N SER A 56 10.37 -14.89 -10.95
CA SER A 56 11.03 -13.60 -10.64
C SER A 56 12.22 -13.31 -11.57
N VAL A 57 13.14 -14.24 -11.73
CA VAL A 57 14.34 -14.06 -12.56
C VAL A 57 14.02 -13.97 -14.07
N PRO A 58 13.17 -14.86 -14.65
CA PRO A 58 12.73 -14.70 -16.05
C PRO A 58 12.04 -13.36 -16.30
N LEU A 59 11.13 -12.95 -15.42
CA LEU A 59 10.43 -11.67 -15.53
C LEU A 59 11.42 -10.48 -15.46
N ALA A 60 12.39 -10.52 -14.56
CA ALA A 60 13.44 -9.51 -14.45
C ALA A 60 14.22 -9.34 -15.76
N ALA A 61 14.63 -10.43 -16.39
CA ALA A 61 15.37 -10.41 -17.64
C ALA A 61 14.53 -9.86 -18.82
N VAL A 62 13.27 -10.28 -18.89
CA VAL A 62 12.35 -9.83 -19.96
C VAL A 62 12.02 -8.35 -19.79
N GLU A 63 11.66 -7.89 -18.60
CA GLU A 63 11.38 -6.46 -18.35
C GLU A 63 12.63 -5.60 -18.57
N LEU A 64 13.83 -6.06 -18.20
CA LEU A 64 15.04 -5.30 -18.51
C LEU A 64 15.24 -5.13 -20.03
N ALA A 65 15.06 -6.21 -20.80
CA ALA A 65 15.17 -6.14 -22.27
C ALA A 65 14.12 -5.20 -22.86
N ASP A 66 12.88 -5.24 -22.37
CA ASP A 66 11.77 -4.39 -22.82
C ASP A 66 12.04 -2.91 -22.49
N TYR A 67 12.57 -2.59 -21.29
CA TYR A 67 12.90 -1.21 -20.92
C TYR A 67 14.14 -0.69 -21.66
N LEU A 68 15.15 -1.51 -21.92
CA LEU A 68 16.25 -1.13 -22.78
C LEU A 68 15.76 -0.80 -24.19
N GLN A 69 14.79 -1.58 -24.72
CA GLN A 69 14.14 -1.26 -26.00
C GLN A 69 13.32 0.03 -25.93
N LYS A 70 12.53 0.23 -24.88
CA LYS A 70 11.74 1.45 -24.71
C LYS A 70 12.63 2.71 -24.66
N VAL A 71 13.77 2.62 -23.98
CA VAL A 71 14.72 3.74 -23.83
C VAL A 71 15.52 4.00 -25.09
N SER A 72 16.05 2.95 -25.76
CA SER A 72 17.05 3.07 -26.83
C SER A 72 16.55 2.73 -28.23
N GLY A 73 15.36 2.15 -28.33
CA GLY A 73 14.83 1.63 -29.60
C GLY A 73 15.31 0.21 -29.95
N VAL A 74 16.29 -0.36 -29.23
CA VAL A 74 16.82 -1.69 -29.51
C VAL A 74 16.66 -2.63 -28.34
N ARG A 75 16.16 -3.85 -28.62
CA ARG A 75 15.97 -4.91 -27.61
C ARG A 75 17.19 -5.82 -27.59
N PRO A 76 17.94 -5.92 -26.47
CA PRO A 76 19.03 -6.87 -26.34
C PRO A 76 18.53 -8.33 -26.41
N VAL A 77 19.38 -9.20 -26.94
CA VAL A 77 19.13 -10.65 -26.92
C VAL A 77 19.21 -11.17 -25.49
N ILE A 78 18.34 -12.11 -25.12
CA ILE A 78 18.45 -12.89 -23.88
C ILE A 78 19.00 -14.26 -24.24
N ALA A 79 20.08 -14.68 -23.58
CA ALA A 79 20.79 -15.93 -23.81
C ALA A 79 21.14 -16.62 -22.48
N THR A 80 21.74 -17.80 -22.56
CA THR A 80 22.29 -18.51 -21.39
C THR A 80 23.81 -18.42 -21.35
N GLU A 81 24.43 -18.83 -20.23
CA GLU A 81 25.89 -18.79 -20.06
C GLU A 81 26.63 -19.69 -21.06
N THR A 82 26.01 -20.77 -21.52
CA THR A 82 26.65 -21.78 -22.40
C THR A 82 26.23 -21.65 -23.87
N GLN A 83 25.30 -20.73 -24.18
CA GLN A 83 24.82 -20.54 -25.54
C GLN A 83 25.93 -19.98 -26.44
N ASN A 84 26.33 -20.76 -27.45
CA ASN A 84 27.34 -20.36 -28.44
C ASN A 84 26.76 -19.39 -29.47
N GLY A 85 27.63 -18.57 -30.10
CA GLY A 85 27.26 -17.69 -31.23
C GLY A 85 26.58 -16.38 -30.81
N VAL A 86 26.53 -16.06 -29.51
CA VAL A 86 26.06 -14.76 -29.03
C VAL A 86 27.28 -13.90 -28.66
N GLU A 87 27.72 -13.09 -29.61
CA GLU A 87 28.81 -12.15 -29.41
C GLU A 87 28.28 -10.79 -28.96
N ALA A 88 28.85 -10.25 -27.91
CA ALA A 88 28.56 -8.90 -27.39
C ALA A 88 29.80 -8.32 -26.71
N ALA A 89 29.91 -6.99 -26.72
CA ALA A 89 31.00 -6.29 -26.05
C ALA A 89 30.90 -6.44 -24.50
N SER A 90 29.66 -6.54 -23.97
CA SER A 90 29.35 -6.65 -22.56
C SER A 90 28.27 -7.70 -22.30
N ARG A 91 28.20 -8.22 -21.08
CA ARG A 91 27.16 -9.14 -20.62
C ARG A 91 26.45 -8.58 -19.40
N ILE A 92 25.12 -8.81 -19.31
CA ILE A 92 24.31 -8.47 -18.15
C ILE A 92 23.83 -9.77 -17.53
N TYR A 93 24.45 -10.21 -16.45
CA TYR A 93 24.12 -11.45 -15.74
C TYR A 93 22.99 -11.23 -14.76
N ILE A 94 21.86 -11.92 -14.94
CA ILE A 94 20.64 -11.78 -14.12
C ILE A 94 20.41 -13.04 -13.27
N GLY A 95 20.24 -12.84 -11.95
CA GLY A 95 19.92 -13.90 -11.00
C GLY A 95 21.12 -14.77 -10.65
N HIS A 96 20.85 -16.07 -10.45
CA HIS A 96 21.84 -17.04 -9.96
C HIS A 96 22.68 -17.69 -11.07
N CYS A 97 23.13 -16.91 -12.04
CA CYS A 97 24.14 -17.32 -13.01
C CYS A 97 25.44 -17.76 -12.29
N LYS A 98 26.23 -18.65 -12.90
CA LYS A 98 27.55 -19.07 -12.37
C LYS A 98 28.47 -17.88 -12.15
N ALA A 99 28.46 -16.91 -13.06
CA ALA A 99 29.22 -15.67 -12.96
C ALA A 99 28.82 -14.79 -11.76
N ASN A 100 27.69 -15.05 -11.11
CA ASN A 100 27.19 -14.37 -9.92
C ASN A 100 27.39 -15.19 -8.62
N ALA A 101 28.07 -16.33 -8.68
CA ALA A 101 28.17 -17.27 -7.55
C ALA A 101 28.79 -16.65 -6.28
N ASP A 102 29.70 -15.71 -6.46
CA ASP A 102 30.37 -14.96 -5.36
C ASP A 102 29.50 -13.86 -4.73
N LEU A 103 28.34 -13.54 -5.32
CA LEU A 103 27.44 -12.51 -4.80
C LEU A 103 26.45 -13.14 -3.81
N ALA A 104 26.84 -13.30 -2.54
CA ALA A 104 25.92 -13.75 -1.50
C ALA A 104 24.85 -12.68 -1.23
N VAL A 105 23.57 -13.09 -1.11
CA VAL A 105 22.40 -12.21 -0.87
C VAL A 105 21.45 -12.83 0.14
N GLN A 106 20.78 -11.98 0.92
CA GLN A 106 19.71 -12.35 1.83
C GLN A 106 18.34 -12.28 1.10
N PRO A 107 17.25 -12.84 1.67
CA PRO A 107 15.91 -12.71 1.10
C PRO A 107 15.54 -11.24 0.83
N GLU A 108 15.03 -10.95 -0.38
CA GLU A 108 14.70 -9.61 -0.90
C GLU A 108 15.89 -8.63 -1.02
N GLU A 109 17.09 -9.02 -0.61
CA GLU A 109 18.31 -8.23 -0.89
C GLU A 109 18.68 -8.34 -2.37
N PHE A 110 19.29 -7.30 -2.93
CA PHE A 110 19.92 -7.37 -4.24
C PHE A 110 21.32 -6.74 -4.24
N VAL A 111 22.13 -7.17 -5.20
CA VAL A 111 23.43 -6.59 -5.54
C VAL A 111 23.41 -6.25 -7.02
N ILE A 112 23.85 -5.02 -7.34
CA ILE A 112 24.15 -4.55 -8.69
C ILE A 112 25.63 -4.20 -8.69
N ARG A 113 26.42 -4.90 -9.51
CA ARG A 113 27.88 -4.70 -9.55
C ARG A 113 28.40 -4.81 -10.96
N THR A 114 29.31 -3.91 -11.32
CA THR A 114 30.14 -4.03 -12.51
C THR A 114 31.39 -4.87 -12.21
N LYS A 115 31.77 -5.75 -13.14
CA LYS A 115 33.03 -6.51 -13.08
C LYS A 115 33.69 -6.46 -14.45
N GLY A 116 34.72 -5.66 -14.60
CA GLY A 116 35.34 -5.40 -15.91
C GLY A 116 34.34 -4.72 -16.86
N LYS A 117 33.96 -5.39 -17.94
CA LYS A 117 32.99 -4.89 -18.91
C LYS A 117 31.57 -5.41 -18.73
N ASP A 118 31.31 -6.18 -17.69
CA ASP A 118 30.05 -6.87 -17.47
C ASP A 118 29.28 -6.30 -16.27
N LEU A 119 27.94 -6.33 -16.37
CA LEU A 119 27.02 -5.94 -15.31
C LEU A 119 26.42 -7.20 -14.66
N HIS A 120 26.41 -7.25 -13.35
CA HIS A 120 25.88 -8.36 -12.56
C HIS A 120 24.75 -7.86 -11.67
N ILE A 121 23.55 -8.48 -11.79
CA ILE A 121 22.39 -8.20 -10.94
C ILE A 121 21.92 -9.53 -10.34
N ARG A 122 22.04 -9.67 -9.03
CA ARG A 122 21.61 -10.85 -8.29
C ARG A 122 20.81 -10.43 -7.07
N GLY A 123 19.73 -11.15 -6.78
CA GLY A 123 18.93 -10.97 -5.58
C GLY A 123 18.58 -12.27 -4.88
N GLY A 124 18.11 -12.17 -3.63
CA GLY A 124 17.58 -13.26 -2.84
C GLY A 124 16.11 -13.50 -3.18
N ASP A 125 15.85 -14.56 -3.96
CA ASP A 125 14.52 -14.86 -4.51
C ASP A 125 13.74 -15.88 -3.68
N ALA A 126 14.26 -16.27 -2.51
CA ALA A 126 13.59 -17.18 -1.57
C ALA A 126 13.91 -16.82 -0.12
N ALA A 127 12.95 -17.06 0.78
CA ALA A 127 13.11 -16.96 2.23
C ALA A 127 12.92 -18.34 2.89
N PRO A 128 13.33 -18.50 4.17
CA PRO A 128 13.07 -19.71 4.93
C PRO A 128 11.59 -20.11 4.92
N GLY A 129 11.33 -21.42 4.85
CA GLY A 129 9.96 -21.95 4.74
C GLY A 129 9.41 -21.99 3.31
N GLY A 130 10.23 -21.65 2.30
CA GLY A 130 9.83 -21.68 0.89
C GLY A 130 9.03 -20.46 0.42
N LEU A 131 9.00 -19.39 1.21
CA LEU A 131 8.40 -18.12 0.79
C LEU A 131 9.19 -17.54 -0.39
N ILE A 132 8.50 -17.25 -1.48
CA ILE A 132 9.10 -16.69 -2.68
C ILE A 132 9.31 -15.19 -2.46
N CYS A 133 10.55 -14.76 -2.69
CA CYS A 133 11.00 -13.38 -2.69
C CYS A 133 11.30 -12.91 -4.12
N GLN A 134 11.54 -11.61 -4.28
CA GLN A 134 11.72 -10.99 -5.59
C GLN A 134 12.99 -10.14 -5.65
N GLY A 135 14.06 -10.56 -4.95
CA GLY A 135 15.29 -9.77 -4.82
C GLY A 135 15.93 -9.43 -6.17
N THR A 136 16.05 -10.39 -7.08
CA THR A 136 16.60 -10.15 -8.43
C THR A 136 15.73 -9.16 -9.22
N LEU A 137 14.41 -9.32 -9.17
CA LEU A 137 13.47 -8.42 -9.85
C LEU A 137 13.56 -7.00 -9.28
N PHE A 138 13.69 -6.87 -7.95
CA PHE A 138 13.86 -5.56 -7.31
C PHE A 138 15.18 -4.90 -7.71
N GLY A 139 16.26 -5.67 -7.85
CA GLY A 139 17.53 -5.16 -8.37
C GLY A 139 17.41 -4.66 -9.81
N VAL A 140 16.70 -5.37 -10.66
CA VAL A 140 16.43 -4.93 -12.04
C VAL A 140 15.58 -3.65 -12.06
N TYR A 141 14.54 -3.55 -11.23
CA TYR A 141 13.74 -2.33 -11.15
C TYR A 141 14.53 -1.14 -10.58
N ASP A 142 15.44 -1.39 -9.64
CA ASP A 142 16.35 -0.36 -9.16
C ASP A 142 17.26 0.17 -10.26
N PHE A 143 17.84 -0.73 -11.07
CA PHE A 143 18.66 -0.38 -12.21
C PHE A 143 17.88 0.40 -13.27
N ILE A 144 16.67 -0.05 -13.63
CA ILE A 144 15.81 0.64 -14.60
C ILE A 144 15.45 2.04 -14.11
N GLU A 145 15.16 2.18 -12.81
CA GLU A 145 14.77 3.47 -12.24
C GLU A 145 15.95 4.44 -12.13
N ARG A 146 17.08 4.01 -11.55
CA ARG A 146 18.21 4.90 -11.24
C ARG A 146 19.15 5.11 -12.41
N ASP A 147 19.46 4.05 -13.16
CA ASP A 147 20.49 4.09 -14.20
C ASP A 147 19.90 4.34 -15.60
N LEU A 148 18.69 3.82 -15.88
CA LEU A 148 17.97 4.14 -17.10
C LEU A 148 17.05 5.37 -16.99
N GLY A 149 16.77 5.86 -15.77
CA GLY A 149 15.99 7.09 -15.54
C GLY A 149 14.47 6.93 -15.69
N VAL A 150 13.98 5.69 -15.79
CA VAL A 150 12.54 5.42 -15.88
C VAL A 150 11.84 5.75 -14.57
N ARG A 151 10.59 6.24 -14.63
CA ARG A 151 9.72 6.42 -13.47
C ARG A 151 8.38 5.76 -13.71
N TRP A 152 7.83 5.14 -12.65
CA TRP A 152 6.49 4.54 -12.63
C TRP A 152 5.64 5.30 -11.61
N LEU A 153 5.02 6.38 -12.03
CA LEU A 153 4.28 7.32 -11.17
C LEU A 153 3.02 6.70 -10.59
N PHE A 154 2.28 5.95 -11.43
CA PHE A 154 1.07 5.20 -11.12
C PHE A 154 0.84 4.12 -12.18
N PRO A 155 -0.11 3.18 -12.01
CA PRO A 155 -0.39 2.14 -12.99
C PRO A 155 -0.86 2.69 -14.35
N GLY A 156 -0.54 1.97 -15.41
CA GLY A 156 -0.96 2.29 -16.77
C GLY A 156 0.05 3.15 -17.54
N GLU A 157 -0.26 3.39 -18.79
CA GLU A 157 0.62 4.04 -19.75
C GLU A 157 0.95 5.49 -19.36
N HIS A 158 -0.05 6.22 -18.91
CA HIS A 158 0.12 7.61 -18.46
C HIS A 158 0.99 7.73 -17.20
N GLY A 159 1.12 6.66 -16.42
CA GLY A 159 1.99 6.63 -15.25
C GLY A 159 3.45 6.31 -15.54
N GLU A 160 3.78 5.92 -16.77
CA GLU A 160 5.14 5.53 -17.14
C GLU A 160 5.89 6.70 -17.80
N VAL A 161 7.09 6.99 -17.31
CA VAL A 161 8.01 7.98 -17.88
C VAL A 161 9.26 7.26 -18.35
N VAL A 162 9.53 7.29 -19.64
CA VAL A 162 10.66 6.58 -20.26
C VAL A 162 11.50 7.55 -21.09
N PRO A 163 12.68 7.93 -20.58
CA PRO A 163 13.57 8.82 -21.33
C PRO A 163 14.08 8.12 -22.61
N LYS A 164 14.27 8.87 -23.68
CA LYS A 164 14.81 8.36 -24.95
C LYS A 164 16.31 8.66 -25.04
N ARG A 165 17.11 7.61 -25.25
CA ARG A 165 18.57 7.70 -25.39
C ARG A 165 19.09 6.69 -26.41
N ALA A 166 19.66 7.14 -27.50
CA ALA A 166 20.26 6.26 -28.53
C ALA A 166 21.53 5.55 -28.03
N THR A 167 22.20 6.10 -27.04
CA THR A 167 23.38 5.51 -26.38
C THR A 167 23.11 5.39 -24.87
N ILE A 168 23.39 4.22 -24.31
CA ILE A 168 23.27 3.93 -22.86
C ILE A 168 24.63 3.48 -22.38
N THR A 169 25.26 4.32 -21.54
CA THR A 169 26.47 3.99 -20.78
C THR A 169 26.13 4.02 -19.29
N ILE A 170 26.74 3.14 -18.52
CA ILE A 170 26.62 3.08 -17.06
C ILE A 170 27.98 3.22 -16.42
N PRO A 171 28.09 3.92 -15.28
CA PRO A 171 29.33 4.03 -14.53
C PRO A 171 29.70 2.70 -13.87
N ASP A 172 30.83 2.67 -13.19
CA ASP A 172 31.15 1.59 -12.27
C ASP A 172 30.14 1.55 -11.11
N LEU A 173 29.53 0.39 -10.86
CA LEU A 173 28.49 0.17 -9.87
C LEU A 173 28.92 -0.88 -8.85
N ASP A 174 28.73 -0.58 -7.58
CA ASP A 174 28.73 -1.55 -6.48
C ASP A 174 27.63 -1.17 -5.48
N ARG A 175 26.42 -1.59 -5.76
CA ARG A 175 25.21 -1.22 -5.01
C ARG A 175 24.58 -2.46 -4.40
N ARG A 176 24.34 -2.43 -3.10
CA ARG A 176 23.69 -3.49 -2.33
C ARG A 176 22.56 -2.88 -1.52
N GLU A 177 21.36 -3.38 -1.67
CA GLU A 177 20.20 -2.89 -0.94
C GLU A 177 19.28 -4.04 -0.49
N GLN A 178 18.68 -3.84 0.69
CA GLN A 178 17.64 -4.69 1.24
C GLN A 178 16.60 -3.80 1.94
N PRO A 179 15.28 -4.05 1.77
CA PRO A 179 14.29 -3.27 2.49
C PRO A 179 14.37 -3.53 4.00
N ARG A 180 14.30 -2.49 4.83
CA ARG A 180 14.24 -2.64 6.29
C ARG A 180 12.95 -3.33 6.74
N ILE A 181 11.85 -3.07 6.03
CA ILE A 181 10.51 -3.56 6.32
C ILE A 181 10.34 -4.94 5.69
N ALA A 182 10.00 -5.95 6.50
CA ALA A 182 9.93 -7.33 6.06
C ALA A 182 8.65 -7.66 5.26
N LYS A 183 7.56 -6.92 5.47
CA LYS A 183 6.32 -7.02 4.67
C LYS A 183 5.87 -5.63 4.24
N ARG A 184 5.69 -5.43 2.95
CA ARG A 184 5.29 -4.15 2.34
C ARG A 184 4.13 -4.42 1.40
N LYS A 185 2.89 -4.15 1.86
CA LYS A 185 1.67 -4.47 1.12
C LYS A 185 0.73 -3.28 1.07
N LEU A 186 0.23 -3.00 -0.12
CA LEU A 186 -0.94 -2.18 -0.36
C LEU A 186 -2.03 -3.07 -0.96
N ARG A 187 -3.21 -3.07 -0.35
CA ARG A 187 -4.35 -3.82 -0.87
C ARG A 187 -5.09 -2.96 -1.88
N ASN A 188 -5.23 -3.49 -3.09
CA ASN A 188 -6.12 -2.90 -4.08
C ASN A 188 -7.52 -3.46 -3.87
N VAL A 189 -8.44 -2.64 -3.35
CA VAL A 189 -9.84 -3.03 -3.15
C VAL A 189 -10.74 -2.59 -4.29
N ALA A 190 -10.18 -1.99 -5.35
CA ALA A 190 -10.97 -1.48 -6.47
C ALA A 190 -11.86 -2.56 -7.09
N VAL A 191 -11.35 -3.77 -7.24
CA VAL A 191 -12.04 -4.89 -7.91
C VAL A 191 -12.65 -5.90 -6.93
N SER A 192 -12.31 -5.85 -5.63
CA SER A 192 -12.82 -6.81 -4.63
C SER A 192 -14.28 -6.56 -4.18
N ARG A 193 -15.00 -5.60 -4.79
CA ARG A 193 -16.36 -5.20 -4.41
C ARG A 193 -17.34 -5.23 -5.59
N GLU A 194 -17.15 -6.17 -6.47
CA GLU A 194 -17.96 -6.35 -7.69
C GLU A 194 -19.47 -6.36 -7.41
N ASP A 195 -19.89 -7.13 -6.41
CA ASP A 195 -21.31 -7.22 -6.03
C ASP A 195 -21.89 -5.86 -5.58
N THR A 196 -21.05 -5.04 -4.93
CA THR A 196 -21.48 -3.71 -4.46
C THR A 196 -21.66 -2.73 -5.61
N PHE A 197 -20.92 -2.91 -6.71
CA PHE A 197 -20.93 -1.99 -7.85
C PHE A 197 -21.87 -2.41 -8.97
N ALA A 198 -22.26 -3.69 -9.03
CA ALA A 198 -23.08 -4.23 -10.10
C ALA A 198 -24.37 -3.42 -10.34
N SER A 199 -25.10 -3.08 -9.27
CA SER A 199 -26.35 -2.31 -9.36
C SER A 199 -26.14 -0.87 -9.85
N VAL A 200 -25.01 -0.25 -9.51
CA VAL A 200 -24.67 1.12 -9.97
C VAL A 200 -24.24 1.08 -11.43
N LEU A 201 -23.46 0.10 -11.84
CA LEU A 201 -23.03 -0.10 -13.22
C LEU A 201 -24.24 -0.35 -14.13
N GLU A 202 -25.18 -1.22 -13.72
CA GLU A 202 -26.42 -1.47 -14.44
C GLU A 202 -27.21 -0.16 -14.63
N LYS A 203 -27.43 0.61 -13.55
CA LYS A 203 -28.10 1.92 -13.61
C LYS A 203 -27.40 2.89 -14.57
N TRP A 204 -26.07 2.80 -14.68
CA TRP A 204 -25.28 3.64 -15.57
C TRP A 204 -25.18 3.10 -17.00
N GLY A 205 -25.69 1.89 -17.27
CA GLY A 205 -25.63 1.25 -18.59
C GLY A 205 -24.25 0.75 -18.98
N VAL A 206 -23.44 0.37 -17.99
CA VAL A 206 -22.08 -0.16 -18.18
C VAL A 206 -22.06 -1.61 -17.71
N SER A 207 -21.54 -2.52 -18.55
CA SER A 207 -21.39 -3.91 -18.16
C SER A 207 -20.26 -4.09 -17.14
N LEU A 208 -20.45 -5.05 -16.22
CA LEU A 208 -19.41 -5.40 -15.23
C LEU A 208 -18.10 -5.85 -15.94
N GLU A 209 -18.22 -6.54 -17.06
CA GLU A 209 -17.07 -6.99 -17.85
C GLU A 209 -16.27 -5.82 -18.45
N ALA A 210 -16.94 -4.84 -19.05
CA ALA A 210 -16.29 -3.63 -19.56
C ALA A 210 -15.58 -2.86 -18.45
N TRP A 211 -16.21 -2.77 -17.27
CA TRP A 211 -15.60 -2.13 -16.12
C TRP A 211 -14.38 -2.91 -15.60
N LYS A 212 -14.47 -4.24 -15.49
CA LYS A 212 -13.34 -5.10 -15.11
C LYS A 212 -12.17 -4.98 -16.09
N THR A 213 -12.44 -4.93 -17.37
CA THR A 213 -11.42 -4.75 -18.40
C THR A 213 -10.70 -3.41 -18.25
N ALA A 214 -11.46 -2.32 -18.04
CA ALA A 214 -10.88 -0.98 -17.86
C ALA A 214 -10.07 -0.85 -16.56
N HIS A 215 -10.53 -1.47 -15.46
CA HIS A 215 -9.94 -1.34 -14.12
C HIS A 215 -9.09 -2.56 -13.72
N GLY A 216 -8.63 -3.36 -14.69
CA GLY A 216 -7.97 -4.65 -14.46
C GLY A 216 -6.81 -4.61 -13.46
N HIS A 217 -6.64 -5.73 -12.75
CA HIS A 217 -5.59 -5.88 -11.73
C HIS A 217 -4.17 -5.88 -12.29
N GLU A 218 -3.99 -6.18 -13.58
CA GLU A 218 -2.68 -6.45 -14.17
C GLU A 218 -1.76 -5.24 -14.10
N ALA A 219 -2.24 -4.07 -14.53
CA ALA A 219 -1.45 -2.83 -14.49
C ALA A 219 -1.09 -2.42 -13.05
N THR A 220 -2.04 -2.55 -12.11
CA THR A 220 -1.80 -2.26 -10.69
C THR A 220 -0.83 -3.27 -10.07
N GLY A 221 -0.96 -4.55 -10.39
CA GLY A 221 -0.03 -5.60 -9.94
C GLY A 221 1.38 -5.37 -10.45
N ALA A 222 1.54 -5.01 -11.73
CA ALA A 222 2.82 -4.65 -12.31
C ALA A 222 3.45 -3.43 -11.62
N TRP A 223 2.64 -2.40 -11.36
CA TRP A 223 3.09 -1.20 -10.65
C TRP A 223 3.54 -1.52 -9.22
N PHE A 224 2.80 -2.35 -8.47
CA PHE A 224 3.21 -2.77 -7.12
C PHE A 224 4.58 -3.46 -7.12
N ARG A 225 4.84 -4.35 -8.10
CA ARG A 225 6.15 -4.99 -8.26
C ARG A 225 7.25 -3.98 -8.54
N ARG A 226 7.03 -3.05 -9.48
CA ARG A 226 7.97 -1.97 -9.86
C ARG A 226 8.25 -1.04 -8.69
N MET A 227 7.27 -0.84 -7.81
CA MET A 227 7.44 -0.11 -6.56
C MET A 227 8.08 -0.96 -5.44
N ARG A 228 8.53 -2.17 -5.75
CA ARG A 228 9.23 -3.10 -4.83
C ARG A 228 8.40 -3.46 -3.58
N LEU A 229 7.06 -3.54 -3.73
CA LEU A 229 6.21 -4.15 -2.71
C LEU A 229 6.44 -5.67 -2.70
N GLY A 230 6.43 -6.27 -1.52
CA GLY A 230 6.73 -7.69 -1.35
C GLY A 230 6.86 -8.09 0.11
N ALA A 231 7.29 -9.32 0.36
CA ALA A 231 7.47 -9.84 1.69
C ALA A 231 8.57 -10.91 1.74
N ARG A 232 9.39 -10.90 2.80
CA ARG A 232 10.30 -12.01 3.18
C ARG A 232 9.84 -12.73 4.44
N ILE A 233 8.71 -12.32 5.01
CA ILE A 233 8.00 -13.01 6.09
C ILE A 233 6.52 -13.12 5.73
N GLU A 234 5.94 -14.22 6.09
CA GLU A 234 4.50 -14.38 6.04
C GLU A 234 3.88 -13.64 7.23
N ILE A 235 2.85 -12.83 7.01
CA ILE A 235 1.96 -12.30 8.05
C ILE A 235 0.56 -12.33 7.46
N GLU A 236 -0.25 -13.30 7.89
CA GLU A 236 -1.62 -13.43 7.47
C GLU A 236 -2.56 -13.25 8.65
N GLY A 237 -3.34 -12.19 8.62
CA GLY A 237 -4.41 -11.93 9.56
C GLY A 237 -5.75 -11.86 8.83
N GLY A 238 -6.80 -12.28 9.50
CA GLY A 238 -8.17 -12.26 8.97
C GLY A 238 -9.16 -12.72 10.02
N HIS A 239 -10.45 -12.60 9.73
CA HIS A 239 -11.51 -13.10 10.61
C HIS A 239 -11.39 -14.63 10.75
N ALA A 240 -11.34 -15.11 12.00
CA ALA A 240 -10.88 -16.47 12.30
C ALA A 240 -11.99 -17.43 12.77
N TYR A 241 -13.22 -16.94 12.93
CA TYR A 241 -14.27 -17.67 13.63
C TYR A 241 -15.59 -17.73 12.86
N ALA A 242 -15.58 -17.57 11.55
CA ALA A 242 -16.76 -17.79 10.73
C ALA A 242 -17.20 -19.26 10.77
N GLY A 243 -18.51 -19.51 10.93
CA GLY A 243 -19.07 -20.86 11.01
C GLY A 243 -18.91 -21.55 12.38
N TRP A 244 -18.35 -20.87 13.38
CA TRP A 244 -18.18 -21.44 14.72
C TRP A 244 -19.51 -21.66 15.44
N TRP A 245 -20.52 -20.80 15.18
CA TRP A 245 -21.86 -20.99 15.77
C TRP A 245 -22.52 -22.26 15.25
N GLU A 246 -22.45 -22.51 13.94
CA GLU A 246 -22.99 -23.71 13.32
C GLU A 246 -22.33 -24.97 13.85
N LYS A 247 -21.02 -24.91 14.09
CA LYS A 247 -20.22 -26.04 14.55
C LYS A 247 -20.40 -26.34 16.03
N TYR A 248 -20.43 -25.32 16.90
CA TYR A 248 -20.33 -25.48 18.34
C TYR A 248 -21.52 -24.93 19.11
N GLY A 249 -22.35 -24.09 18.51
CA GLY A 249 -23.37 -23.32 19.23
C GLY A 249 -24.46 -24.17 19.90
N LYS A 250 -24.72 -25.37 19.42
CA LYS A 250 -25.69 -26.31 20.01
C LYS A 250 -25.13 -27.00 21.25
N GLU A 251 -23.86 -27.43 21.22
CA GLU A 251 -23.23 -28.21 22.30
C GLU A 251 -22.55 -27.29 23.32
N HIS A 252 -22.05 -26.15 22.90
CA HIS A 252 -21.29 -25.19 23.68
C HIS A 252 -21.80 -23.75 23.54
N PRO A 253 -23.07 -23.46 23.82
CA PRO A 253 -23.59 -22.09 23.70
C PRO A 253 -22.83 -21.10 24.63
N GLU A 254 -22.25 -21.57 25.75
CA GLU A 254 -21.47 -20.76 26.68
C GLU A 254 -20.16 -20.23 26.08
N TRP A 255 -19.68 -20.77 24.95
CA TRP A 255 -18.53 -20.27 24.23
C TRP A 255 -18.81 -18.99 23.45
N PHE A 256 -20.10 -18.67 23.28
CA PHE A 256 -20.51 -17.50 22.52
C PHE A 256 -20.91 -16.34 23.44
N ALA A 257 -20.87 -15.14 22.89
CA ALA A 257 -21.10 -13.91 23.64
C ALA A 257 -22.52 -13.83 24.20
N LEU A 258 -22.64 -13.67 25.52
CA LEU A 258 -23.90 -13.38 26.19
C LEU A 258 -24.41 -11.99 25.77
N GLN A 259 -25.61 -11.92 25.25
CA GLN A 259 -26.27 -10.68 24.86
C GLN A 259 -27.04 -10.04 26.02
N PRO A 260 -27.42 -8.74 25.91
CA PRO A 260 -28.22 -8.07 26.96
C PRO A 260 -29.57 -8.72 27.25
N ASP A 261 -30.16 -9.41 26.28
CA ASP A 261 -31.42 -10.15 26.39
C ASP A 261 -31.27 -11.55 27.03
N GLY A 262 -30.07 -11.91 27.47
CA GLY A 262 -29.75 -13.21 28.02
C GLY A 262 -29.45 -14.30 26.99
N THR A 263 -29.61 -14.04 25.71
CA THR A 263 -29.34 -15.02 24.67
C THR A 263 -27.84 -15.11 24.31
N ARG A 264 -27.47 -16.21 23.65
CA ARG A 264 -26.13 -16.40 23.08
C ARG A 264 -26.18 -16.73 21.59
N THR A 265 -27.35 -16.62 20.97
CA THR A 265 -27.56 -16.86 19.55
C THR A 265 -26.75 -15.87 18.70
N GLN A 266 -26.08 -16.37 17.69
CA GLN A 266 -25.23 -15.59 16.79
C GLN A 266 -25.76 -15.60 15.36
N LYS A 267 -25.36 -14.59 14.57
CA LYS A 267 -25.56 -14.58 13.12
C LYS A 267 -24.34 -15.21 12.45
N PRO A 268 -24.54 -16.00 11.39
CA PRO A 268 -23.42 -16.51 10.58
C PRO A 268 -22.45 -15.39 10.18
N GLU A 269 -21.17 -15.72 10.09
CA GLU A 269 -20.07 -14.81 9.69
C GLU A 269 -19.79 -13.63 10.64
N ARG A 270 -20.65 -13.40 11.65
CA ARG A 270 -20.51 -12.30 12.61
C ARG A 270 -20.53 -12.76 14.05
N GLU A 271 -20.22 -14.02 14.26
CA GLU A 271 -20.20 -14.64 15.58
C GLU A 271 -19.19 -13.94 16.50
N ARG A 272 -19.64 -13.69 17.73
CA ARG A 272 -18.79 -13.19 18.81
C ARG A 272 -18.62 -14.26 19.88
N LEU A 273 -17.37 -14.50 20.25
CA LEU A 273 -17.00 -15.49 21.26
C LEU A 273 -16.94 -14.87 22.66
N CYS A 274 -17.21 -15.68 23.69
CA CYS A 274 -16.96 -15.33 25.08
C CYS A 274 -15.45 -15.30 25.33
N LYS A 275 -14.90 -14.15 25.72
CA LYS A 275 -13.44 -13.96 25.81
C LYS A 275 -12.83 -14.52 27.11
N SER A 276 -13.67 -14.85 28.12
CA SER A 276 -13.23 -15.30 29.43
C SER A 276 -13.43 -16.80 29.70
N ASN A 277 -13.78 -17.60 28.67
CA ASN A 277 -14.05 -19.03 28.86
C ASN A 277 -12.79 -19.88 28.59
N PRO A 278 -12.17 -20.53 29.59
CA PRO A 278 -10.95 -21.31 29.41
C PRO A 278 -11.11 -22.53 28.49
N ALA A 279 -12.25 -23.23 28.55
CA ALA A 279 -12.50 -24.38 27.67
C ALA A 279 -12.54 -23.97 26.18
N LEU A 280 -13.02 -22.76 25.88
CA LEU A 280 -12.95 -22.19 24.54
C LEU A 280 -11.50 -21.87 24.13
N TRP A 281 -10.66 -21.38 25.05
CA TRP A 281 -9.25 -21.13 24.75
C TRP A 281 -8.52 -22.43 24.38
N ASP A 282 -8.79 -23.51 25.13
CA ASP A 282 -8.24 -24.85 24.88
C ASP A 282 -8.67 -25.37 23.49
N GLU A 283 -9.95 -25.23 23.14
CA GLU A 283 -10.44 -25.68 21.82
C GLU A 283 -9.85 -24.87 20.66
N ILE A 284 -9.73 -23.54 20.81
CA ILE A 284 -9.12 -22.70 19.77
C ILE A 284 -7.64 -23.11 19.58
N ALA A 285 -6.90 -23.29 20.68
CA ALA A 285 -5.51 -23.72 20.62
C ALA A 285 -5.40 -25.09 19.92
N ARG A 286 -6.23 -26.07 20.29
CA ARG A 286 -6.29 -27.38 19.65
C ARG A 286 -6.54 -27.29 18.13
N VAL A 287 -7.49 -26.45 17.73
CA VAL A 287 -7.81 -26.24 16.30
C VAL A 287 -6.60 -25.65 15.56
N ARG A 288 -5.91 -24.63 16.12
CA ARG A 288 -4.72 -24.02 15.49
C ARG A 288 -3.55 -25.00 15.41
N ILE A 289 -3.32 -25.78 16.46
CA ILE A 289 -2.29 -26.83 16.46
C ILE A 289 -2.58 -27.87 15.38
N ALA A 290 -3.83 -28.34 15.27
CA ALA A 290 -4.23 -29.26 14.21
C ALA A 290 -4.03 -28.69 12.79
N GLU A 291 -4.30 -27.39 12.57
CA GLU A 291 -4.03 -26.72 11.29
C GLU A 291 -2.53 -26.72 10.96
N PHE A 292 -1.66 -26.45 11.93
CA PHE A 292 -0.21 -26.46 11.73
C PHE A 292 0.34 -27.87 11.50
N GLN A 293 -0.23 -28.88 12.16
CA GLN A 293 0.14 -30.29 11.94
C GLN A 293 -0.29 -30.78 10.55
N ALA A 294 -1.45 -30.33 10.06
CA ALA A 294 -1.98 -30.69 8.75
C ALA A 294 -1.18 -30.07 7.59
N ASP A 295 -0.66 -28.85 7.76
CA ASP A 295 0.27 -28.21 6.82
C ASP A 295 1.53 -27.69 7.54
N PRO A 296 2.61 -28.45 7.56
CA PRO A 296 3.86 -28.04 8.19
C PRO A 296 4.51 -26.77 7.61
N ARG A 297 4.12 -26.35 6.41
CA ARG A 297 4.59 -25.10 5.79
C ARG A 297 3.88 -23.88 6.38
N LYS A 298 2.66 -24.05 6.91
CA LYS A 298 1.90 -22.98 7.56
C LYS A 298 2.61 -22.52 8.83
N ARG A 299 3.14 -21.31 8.83
CA ARG A 299 3.94 -20.78 9.95
C ARG A 299 3.13 -19.96 10.94
N MET A 300 1.93 -19.52 10.57
CA MET A 300 1.08 -18.68 11.42
C MET A 300 -0.41 -18.90 11.19
N ALA A 301 -1.24 -18.48 12.18
CA ALA A 301 -2.69 -18.50 12.10
C ALA A 301 -3.30 -17.25 12.74
N SER A 302 -4.47 -16.82 12.27
CA SER A 302 -5.16 -15.67 12.82
C SER A 302 -5.98 -16.01 14.05
N LEU A 303 -6.00 -15.07 15.02
CA LEU A 303 -6.92 -15.04 16.17
C LEU A 303 -7.93 -13.90 16.09
N ALA A 304 -7.92 -13.08 15.03
CA ALA A 304 -8.75 -11.90 14.95
C ALA A 304 -10.25 -12.24 14.95
N PRO A 305 -11.06 -11.57 15.78
CA PRO A 305 -12.51 -11.75 15.83
C PRO A 305 -13.16 -11.43 14.46
N ASN A 306 -14.33 -12.03 14.24
CA ASN A 306 -15.12 -11.72 13.04
C ASN A 306 -15.48 -10.24 12.99
N ASP A 307 -15.69 -9.69 11.78
CA ASP A 307 -16.11 -8.30 11.61
C ASP A 307 -17.51 -8.06 12.19
N GLY A 308 -17.84 -6.80 12.45
CA GLY A 308 -19.14 -6.44 13.04
C GLY A 308 -19.05 -5.27 14.01
N GLY A 309 -17.93 -4.57 14.01
CA GLY A 309 -17.72 -3.36 14.81
C GLY A 309 -17.83 -3.59 16.31
N ALA A 310 -18.38 -2.60 17.01
CA ALA A 310 -18.49 -2.58 18.46
C ALA A 310 -19.65 -3.41 19.03
N ASN A 311 -20.51 -3.96 18.16
CA ASN A 311 -21.73 -4.64 18.60
C ASN A 311 -21.49 -6.07 19.07
N LYS A 312 -22.36 -6.52 20.00
CA LYS A 312 -22.52 -7.91 20.42
C LYS A 312 -21.34 -8.54 21.17
N TRP A 313 -20.52 -7.76 21.83
CA TRP A 313 -19.52 -8.26 22.76
C TRP A 313 -20.16 -8.90 23.99
N CYS A 314 -19.48 -9.91 24.56
CA CYS A 314 -20.03 -10.68 25.67
C CYS A 314 -20.27 -9.82 26.92
N MET A 315 -21.46 -9.94 27.50
CA MET A 315 -21.90 -9.22 28.70
C MET A 315 -21.80 -10.03 29.98
N CYS A 316 -21.26 -11.27 29.96
CA CYS A 316 -21.12 -12.09 31.18
C CYS A 316 -20.16 -11.44 32.19
N ALA A 317 -20.39 -11.73 33.48
CA ALA A 317 -19.62 -11.15 34.59
C ALA A 317 -18.10 -11.41 34.45
N ALA A 318 -17.70 -12.62 34.03
CA ALA A 318 -16.29 -12.98 33.83
C ALA A 318 -15.63 -12.17 32.73
N CYS A 319 -16.31 -11.91 31.57
CA CYS A 319 -15.78 -11.03 30.54
C CYS A 319 -15.66 -9.59 31.04
N ARG A 320 -16.64 -9.07 31.79
CA ARG A 320 -16.60 -7.70 32.30
C ARG A 320 -15.51 -7.52 33.37
N ALA A 321 -15.19 -8.56 34.15
CA ALA A 321 -14.10 -8.51 35.12
C ALA A 321 -12.70 -8.34 34.48
N LEU A 322 -12.57 -8.64 33.18
CA LEU A 322 -11.35 -8.41 32.43
C LEU A 322 -11.20 -6.96 31.95
N ASP A 323 -12.25 -6.14 32.00
CA ASP A 323 -12.20 -4.74 31.57
C ASP A 323 -11.70 -3.88 32.74
N PRO A 324 -10.61 -3.14 32.60
CA PRO A 324 -10.16 -2.20 33.63
C PRO A 324 -11.17 -1.05 33.79
N ALA A 325 -11.45 -0.63 35.04
CA ALA A 325 -12.35 0.48 35.30
C ALA A 325 -11.86 1.83 34.74
N ASP A 326 -10.55 1.95 34.59
CA ASP A 326 -9.84 3.11 34.05
C ASP A 326 -9.52 2.98 32.55
N ALA A 327 -10.03 1.95 31.86
CA ALA A 327 -9.88 1.83 30.41
C ALA A 327 -10.47 3.04 29.67
N PRO A 328 -9.86 3.47 28.54
CA PRO A 328 -10.36 4.60 27.77
C PRO A 328 -11.83 4.44 27.40
N LYS A 329 -12.64 5.46 27.67
CA LYS A 329 -14.02 5.51 27.18
C LYS A 329 -13.99 5.84 25.69
N LEU A 330 -14.56 4.94 24.88
CA LEU A 330 -14.69 5.15 23.44
C LEU A 330 -15.91 6.05 23.20
N MET A 331 -15.67 7.34 23.09
CA MET A 331 -16.71 8.33 22.85
C MET A 331 -17.17 8.30 21.39
N ASN A 332 -18.49 8.36 21.17
CA ASN A 332 -19.16 8.67 19.89
C ASN A 332 -19.17 7.63 18.77
N ASP A 333 -18.95 6.35 19.01
CA ASP A 333 -19.34 5.38 18.00
C ASP A 333 -20.84 5.03 18.16
N ARG A 334 -21.71 5.67 17.35
CA ARG A 334 -23.15 5.40 17.30
C ARG A 334 -23.47 3.92 16.97
N SER A 335 -22.49 3.18 16.43
CA SER A 335 -22.61 1.74 16.24
C SER A 335 -22.69 0.96 17.56
N LEU A 336 -22.40 1.61 18.66
CA LEU A 336 -22.43 1.09 20.03
C LEU A 336 -23.78 1.28 20.74
N ILE A 337 -24.75 1.92 20.11
CA ILE A 337 -26.12 2.03 20.63
C ILE A 337 -26.92 0.82 20.17
N ASP A 338 -27.57 0.12 21.11
CA ASP A 338 -28.50 -0.94 20.80
C ASP A 338 -29.65 -0.39 19.91
N PRO A 339 -29.81 -0.90 18.68
CA PRO A 339 -30.85 -0.41 17.80
C PRO A 339 -32.28 -0.60 18.36
N ALA A 340 -32.49 -1.59 19.23
CA ALA A 340 -33.79 -1.91 19.80
C ALA A 340 -34.10 -1.06 21.03
N THR A 341 -33.15 -0.89 21.93
CA THR A 341 -33.37 -0.18 23.21
C THR A 341 -32.97 1.28 23.14
N LYS A 342 -32.24 1.71 22.09
CA LYS A 342 -31.63 3.04 21.94
C LYS A 342 -30.67 3.41 23.08
N LEU A 343 -30.31 2.45 23.92
CA LEU A 343 -29.37 2.62 25.02
C LEU A 343 -27.96 2.24 24.60
N PRO A 344 -26.94 2.83 25.21
CA PRO A 344 -25.58 2.36 25.03
C PRO A 344 -25.47 0.88 25.42
N PHE A 345 -24.76 0.07 24.61
CA PHE A 345 -24.38 -1.32 24.96
C PHE A 345 -23.35 -1.34 26.08
N ALA A 346 -23.68 -0.97 27.30
CA ALA A 346 -22.77 -0.70 28.40
C ALA A 346 -21.95 0.61 28.23
N GLU A 347 -21.42 1.12 29.29
CA GLU A 347 -20.42 2.18 29.24
C GLU A 347 -19.21 1.67 28.44
N TYR A 348 -18.92 2.30 27.33
CA TYR A 348 -17.91 1.83 26.39
C TYR A 348 -16.52 2.09 26.94
N LEU A 349 -15.99 1.09 27.59
CA LEU A 349 -14.57 0.95 27.84
C LEU A 349 -13.91 0.30 26.63
N ALA A 350 -12.69 0.69 26.33
CA ALA A 350 -11.87 -0.06 25.37
C ALA A 350 -11.79 -1.53 25.84
N LEU A 351 -12.10 -2.47 24.94
CA LEU A 351 -12.13 -3.90 25.29
C LEU A 351 -10.77 -4.57 25.07
N THR A 352 -9.70 -3.81 25.03
CA THR A 352 -8.36 -4.30 24.67
C THR A 352 -7.85 -5.30 25.68
N ASP A 353 -7.92 -5.02 26.98
CA ASP A 353 -7.46 -5.94 28.02
C ASP A 353 -8.17 -7.29 27.92
N ARG A 354 -9.52 -7.28 27.78
CA ARG A 354 -10.32 -8.49 27.60
C ARG A 354 -9.92 -9.30 26.37
N VAL A 355 -9.77 -8.61 25.22
CA VAL A 355 -9.54 -9.26 23.95
C VAL A 355 -8.11 -9.78 23.87
N PHE A 356 -7.13 -9.03 24.36
CA PHE A 356 -5.74 -9.45 24.36
C PHE A 356 -5.40 -10.46 25.45
N THR A 357 -6.12 -10.50 26.57
CA THR A 357 -6.08 -11.64 27.52
C THR A 357 -6.47 -12.93 26.80
N PHE A 358 -7.58 -12.91 26.06
CA PHE A 358 -8.02 -14.07 25.28
C PHE A 358 -6.96 -14.50 24.25
N PHE A 359 -6.34 -13.56 23.53
CA PHE A 359 -5.28 -13.90 22.57
C PHE A 359 -4.05 -14.48 23.26
N ASN A 360 -3.65 -13.88 24.37
CA ASN A 360 -2.46 -14.29 25.13
C ASN A 360 -2.61 -15.69 25.71
N GLU A 361 -3.79 -16.01 26.27
CA GLU A 361 -4.07 -17.33 26.82
C GLU A 361 -4.07 -18.44 25.76
N ILE A 362 -4.56 -18.15 24.55
CA ILE A 362 -4.47 -19.10 23.42
C ILE A 362 -3.02 -19.21 22.93
N ALA A 363 -2.32 -18.10 22.83
CA ALA A 363 -0.93 -18.06 22.38
C ALA A 363 -0.01 -18.88 23.28
N LYS A 364 -0.20 -18.78 24.59
CA LYS A 364 0.52 -19.58 25.59
C LYS A 364 0.35 -21.08 25.39
N ARG A 365 -0.89 -21.55 25.08
CA ARG A 365 -1.20 -22.95 24.83
C ARG A 365 -0.53 -23.46 23.54
N VAL A 366 -0.62 -22.67 22.48
CA VAL A 366 0.04 -23.01 21.20
C VAL A 366 1.56 -23.00 21.37
N GLN A 367 2.12 -22.01 22.08
CA GLN A 367 3.57 -21.91 22.32
C GLN A 367 4.13 -23.13 23.05
N SER A 368 3.37 -23.72 23.99
CA SER A 368 3.84 -24.89 24.73
C SER A 368 3.98 -26.16 23.89
N GLU A 369 3.18 -26.30 22.82
CA GLU A 369 3.20 -27.46 21.95
C GLU A 369 3.94 -27.21 20.62
N MET A 370 3.88 -25.97 20.10
CA MET A 370 4.44 -25.57 18.81
C MET A 370 5.20 -24.23 18.92
N PRO A 371 6.38 -24.22 19.55
CA PRO A 371 7.11 -22.98 19.87
C PRO A 371 7.61 -22.21 18.63
N ASP A 372 7.62 -22.83 17.46
CA ASP A 372 8.03 -22.23 16.19
C ASP A 372 6.86 -21.73 15.32
N ARG A 373 5.64 -21.67 15.89
CA ARG A 373 4.44 -21.18 15.21
C ARG A 373 3.94 -19.88 15.81
N ASP A 374 3.51 -18.98 14.94
CA ASP A 374 3.04 -17.65 15.28
C ASP A 374 1.51 -17.51 15.20
N LEU A 375 0.99 -16.60 15.98
CA LEU A 375 -0.42 -16.22 15.96
C LEU A 375 -0.55 -14.72 15.67
N VAL A 376 -1.47 -14.35 14.79
CA VAL A 376 -1.71 -12.96 14.40
C VAL A 376 -2.97 -12.45 15.10
N ALA A 377 -2.83 -11.38 15.86
CA ALA A 377 -3.91 -10.74 16.60
C ALA A 377 -4.06 -9.28 16.16
N TYR A 378 -5.26 -8.88 15.68
CA TYR A 378 -5.50 -7.47 15.37
C TYR A 378 -5.74 -6.65 16.63
N ALA A 379 -5.21 -5.43 16.65
CA ALA A 379 -5.62 -4.34 17.50
C ALA A 379 -6.53 -3.41 16.67
N TYR A 380 -7.86 -3.56 16.80
CA TYR A 380 -8.83 -3.00 15.88
C TYR A 380 -10.12 -2.55 16.58
N SER A 381 -10.76 -1.51 16.04
CA SER A 381 -12.07 -1.03 16.53
C SER A 381 -12.05 -0.76 18.04
N VAL A 382 -12.96 -1.35 18.81
CA VAL A 382 -13.10 -1.15 20.28
C VAL A 382 -11.97 -1.78 21.10
N TYR A 383 -11.04 -2.49 20.50
CA TYR A 383 -9.84 -3.05 21.14
C TYR A 383 -8.55 -2.62 20.38
N ARG A 384 -8.57 -1.40 19.81
CA ARG A 384 -7.45 -0.85 19.06
C ARG A 384 -6.38 -0.21 19.92
N THR A 385 -6.81 0.55 20.94
CA THR A 385 -5.89 1.24 21.86
C THR A 385 -5.10 0.23 22.68
N PRO A 386 -3.88 0.54 23.10
CA PRO A 386 -3.10 -0.35 23.97
C PRO A 386 -3.84 -0.74 25.25
N PRO A 387 -3.61 -1.95 25.80
CA PRO A 387 -4.23 -2.37 27.06
C PRO A 387 -3.72 -1.54 28.23
N VAL A 388 -4.53 -1.44 29.28
CA VAL A 388 -4.22 -0.68 30.49
C VAL A 388 -3.51 -1.53 31.55
N LYS A 389 -3.96 -2.77 31.75
CA LYS A 389 -3.45 -3.67 32.81
C LYS A 389 -2.67 -4.85 32.29
N LEU A 390 -2.91 -5.26 31.04
CA LEU A 390 -2.23 -6.41 30.48
C LEU A 390 -0.75 -6.07 30.22
N GLY A 391 0.15 -6.89 30.77
CA GLY A 391 1.60 -6.77 30.59
C GLY A 391 2.08 -7.29 29.24
N PRO A 392 3.37 -7.67 29.14
CA PRO A 392 3.95 -8.20 27.91
C PRO A 392 3.16 -9.38 27.36
N LEU A 393 3.03 -9.42 26.04
CA LEU A 393 2.33 -10.48 25.33
C LEU A 393 3.26 -11.69 25.08
N GLU A 394 2.66 -12.86 24.82
CA GLU A 394 3.41 -14.07 24.50
C GLU A 394 4.30 -13.89 23.26
N PRO A 395 5.52 -14.48 23.26
CA PRO A 395 6.51 -14.25 22.20
C PRO A 395 6.06 -14.62 20.79
N ASN A 396 5.11 -15.56 20.67
CA ASN A 396 4.54 -16.02 19.40
C ASN A 396 3.35 -15.18 18.91
N LEU A 397 3.02 -14.06 19.58
CA LEU A 397 2.00 -13.14 19.10
C LEU A 397 2.60 -12.08 18.16
N ILE A 398 1.93 -11.84 17.05
CA ILE A 398 2.15 -10.71 16.16
C ILE A 398 0.94 -9.79 16.26
N VAL A 399 1.15 -8.58 16.72
CA VAL A 399 0.07 -7.59 16.84
C VAL A 399 -0.05 -6.80 15.54
N GLY A 400 -1.23 -6.89 14.91
CA GLY A 400 -1.59 -6.08 13.74
C GLY A 400 -2.35 -4.83 14.17
N TYR A 401 -1.67 -3.72 14.37
CA TYR A 401 -2.29 -2.46 14.76
C TYR A 401 -3.00 -1.80 13.58
N VAL A 402 -4.32 -1.58 13.73
CA VAL A 402 -5.16 -0.97 12.68
C VAL A 402 -5.28 0.53 12.92
N GLY A 403 -4.24 1.26 12.57
CA GLY A 403 -4.14 2.71 12.69
C GLY A 403 -2.76 3.23 12.38
N LEU A 404 -2.60 4.57 12.45
CA LEU A 404 -1.33 5.29 12.25
C LEU A 404 -1.07 6.30 13.38
N ASP A 405 -1.78 6.21 14.51
CA ASP A 405 -1.57 7.10 15.64
C ASP A 405 -0.21 6.83 16.29
N PRO A 406 0.69 7.83 16.37
CA PRO A 406 2.02 7.65 16.93
C PRO A 406 2.03 7.21 18.39
N ALA A 407 1.11 7.74 19.22
CA ALA A 407 1.04 7.40 20.64
C ALA A 407 0.64 5.92 20.84
N ASP A 408 -0.33 5.43 20.05
CA ASP A 408 -0.71 4.02 20.07
C ASP A 408 0.43 3.12 19.57
N ILE A 409 1.12 3.50 18.47
CA ILE A 409 2.26 2.74 17.94
C ILE A 409 3.37 2.62 18.98
N GLU A 410 3.74 3.72 19.61
CA GLU A 410 4.75 3.74 20.68
C GLU A 410 4.34 2.84 21.86
N ALA A 411 3.10 2.96 22.34
CA ALA A 411 2.61 2.16 23.46
C ALA A 411 2.52 0.67 23.11
N TRP A 412 2.03 0.30 21.94
CA TRP A 412 2.04 -1.09 21.47
C TRP A 412 3.44 -1.66 21.33
N SER A 413 4.42 -0.87 20.88
CA SER A 413 5.81 -1.31 20.70
C SER A 413 6.51 -1.71 22.02
N ARG A 414 5.97 -1.29 23.17
CA ARG A 414 6.49 -1.63 24.51
C ARG A 414 6.05 -3.01 25.00
N ILE A 415 4.89 -3.49 24.54
CA ILE A 415 4.25 -4.72 25.03
C ILE A 415 4.13 -5.81 23.98
N ALA A 416 4.00 -5.45 22.72
CA ALA A 416 3.94 -6.42 21.62
C ALA A 416 5.35 -6.95 21.31
N PRO A 417 5.56 -8.28 21.29
CA PRO A 417 6.84 -8.85 20.90
C PRO A 417 7.18 -8.55 19.45
N ARG A 418 6.18 -8.52 18.58
CA ARG A 418 6.28 -8.12 17.18
C ARG A 418 5.04 -7.31 16.79
N LEU A 419 5.27 -6.17 16.14
CA LEU A 419 4.24 -5.24 15.70
C LEU A 419 4.27 -5.10 14.18
N TYR A 420 3.10 -5.20 13.52
CA TYR A 420 2.95 -4.73 12.15
C TYR A 420 1.77 -3.77 12.03
N ILE A 421 1.84 -2.88 11.07
CA ILE A 421 0.90 -1.76 10.92
C ILE A 421 -0.05 -2.09 9.77
N ARG A 422 -1.36 -2.10 10.05
CA ARG A 422 -2.40 -2.44 9.10
C ARG A 422 -3.49 -1.35 9.03
N PRO A 423 -3.17 -0.15 8.58
CA PRO A 423 -4.12 0.96 8.60
C PRO A 423 -5.19 0.81 7.51
N ASN A 424 -6.38 1.36 7.79
CA ASN A 424 -7.49 1.47 6.85
C ASN A 424 -7.61 2.90 6.28
N ASP A 425 -6.52 3.67 6.29
CA ASP A 425 -6.54 5.13 6.10
C ASP A 425 -6.29 5.59 4.65
N LEU A 426 -6.12 4.65 3.71
CA LEU A 426 -5.95 4.99 2.28
C LEU A 426 -7.28 5.24 1.55
N GLY A 427 -8.43 5.00 2.21
CA GLY A 427 -9.73 5.13 1.59
C GLY A 427 -10.22 6.58 1.48
N PRO A 428 -11.14 6.88 0.53
CA PRO A 428 -11.75 8.19 0.35
C PRO A 428 -12.86 8.49 1.36
N ALA A 429 -12.83 7.86 2.54
CA ALA A 429 -13.88 8.04 3.55
C ALA A 429 -13.92 9.46 4.13
N ILE A 430 -12.77 10.14 4.15
CA ILE A 430 -12.67 11.52 4.69
C ILE A 430 -12.84 12.55 3.58
N ASP A 431 -12.15 12.38 2.45
CA ASP A 431 -12.10 13.34 1.35
C ASP A 431 -13.12 13.12 0.25
N LEU A 432 -13.90 12.05 0.32
CA LEU A 432 -14.94 11.66 -0.66
C LEU A 432 -14.39 11.44 -2.09
N GLY A 433 -13.10 11.18 -2.24
CA GLY A 433 -12.42 11.03 -3.52
C GLY A 433 -11.94 12.35 -4.15
N MET A 434 -12.05 13.48 -3.44
CA MET A 434 -11.46 14.76 -3.88
C MET A 434 -9.93 14.71 -3.81
N PRO A 435 -9.21 15.54 -4.58
CA PRO A 435 -7.75 15.53 -4.60
C PRO A 435 -7.15 15.92 -3.25
N ARG A 436 -6.12 15.19 -2.83
CA ARG A 436 -5.40 15.41 -1.57
C ARG A 436 -3.90 15.19 -1.73
N ASN A 437 -3.13 15.61 -0.72
CA ASN A 437 -1.74 15.22 -0.55
C ASN A 437 -1.44 14.93 0.92
N ASN A 438 -1.32 13.64 1.24
CA ASN A 438 -0.91 13.11 2.55
C ASN A 438 0.49 12.46 2.50
N ALA A 439 1.24 12.63 1.41
CA ALA A 439 2.49 11.94 1.15
C ALA A 439 3.50 12.08 2.29
N ALA A 440 3.73 13.30 2.77
CA ALA A 440 4.67 13.57 3.86
C ALA A 440 4.22 12.93 5.19
N GLN A 441 2.92 12.96 5.48
CA GLN A 441 2.36 12.35 6.68
C GLN A 441 2.48 10.81 6.66
N LEU A 442 2.16 10.19 5.51
CA LEU A 442 2.28 8.74 5.36
C LEU A 442 3.74 8.27 5.49
N ALA A 443 4.68 8.96 4.85
CA ALA A 443 6.10 8.65 4.98
C ALA A 443 6.61 8.84 6.41
N SER A 444 6.18 9.89 7.11
CA SER A 444 6.53 10.12 8.52
C SER A 444 5.98 9.03 9.42
N ALA A 445 4.74 8.56 9.18
CA ALA A 445 4.14 7.47 9.94
C ALA A 445 4.88 6.14 9.72
N VAL A 446 5.32 5.85 8.48
CA VAL A 446 6.15 4.68 8.18
C VAL A 446 7.48 4.75 8.93
N LYS A 447 8.18 5.89 8.84
CA LYS A 447 9.46 6.10 9.53
C LYS A 447 9.31 5.91 11.04
N PHE A 448 8.32 6.57 11.65
CA PHE A 448 8.04 6.47 13.08
C PHE A 448 7.77 5.03 13.51
N ALA A 449 6.93 4.29 12.79
CA ALA A 449 6.62 2.91 13.13
C ALA A 449 7.84 1.98 13.02
N VAL A 450 8.72 2.20 12.03
CA VAL A 450 9.99 1.44 11.90
C VAL A 450 10.94 1.74 13.05
N GLU A 451 11.04 2.98 13.50
CA GLU A 451 11.80 3.38 14.68
C GLU A 451 11.26 2.71 15.97
N HIS A 452 9.95 2.39 15.98
CA HIS A 452 9.27 1.64 17.04
C HIS A 452 9.12 0.14 16.72
N LYS A 453 10.06 -0.44 15.94
CA LYS A 453 10.23 -1.88 15.67
C LYS A 453 9.08 -2.53 14.89
N ALA A 454 8.30 -1.77 14.13
CA ALA A 454 7.34 -2.37 13.22
C ALA A 454 8.06 -3.22 12.14
N ILE A 455 7.65 -4.49 12.02
CA ILE A 455 8.27 -5.46 11.11
C ILE A 455 7.63 -5.45 9.72
N GLY A 456 6.44 -4.86 9.57
CA GLY A 456 5.72 -4.86 8.30
C GLY A 456 4.57 -3.88 8.26
N PHE A 457 4.08 -3.66 7.02
CA PHE A 457 2.93 -2.84 6.72
C PHE A 457 1.98 -3.57 5.76
N ASP A 458 0.68 -3.43 5.99
CA ASP A 458 -0.38 -3.94 5.14
C ASP A 458 -1.49 -2.88 5.06
N PHE A 459 -1.33 -1.89 4.18
CA PHE A 459 -2.29 -0.82 3.99
C PHE A 459 -3.55 -1.35 3.29
N ASP A 460 -4.69 -1.15 3.93
CA ASP A 460 -6.00 -1.48 3.36
C ASP A 460 -6.63 -0.28 2.66
N ASN A 461 -7.70 -0.55 1.89
CA ASN A 461 -8.50 0.47 1.23
C ASN A 461 -7.79 1.31 0.16
N GLY A 462 -6.81 0.77 -0.55
CA GLY A 462 -6.30 1.38 -1.78
C GLY A 462 -7.35 1.32 -2.90
N HIS A 463 -7.86 2.47 -3.36
CA HIS A 463 -9.02 2.53 -4.27
C HIS A 463 -8.68 2.80 -5.73
N GLY A 464 -7.40 2.98 -6.05
CA GLY A 464 -6.99 3.26 -7.42
C GLY A 464 -7.41 4.63 -7.97
N ASN A 465 -7.74 5.60 -7.10
CA ASN A 465 -7.95 6.98 -7.52
C ASN A 465 -6.59 7.67 -7.70
N TRP A 466 -5.92 7.33 -8.81
CA TRP A 466 -4.56 7.75 -9.09
C TRP A 466 -4.45 9.24 -9.37
N SER A 467 -5.49 9.84 -9.95
CA SER A 467 -5.53 11.27 -10.25
C SER A 467 -5.58 12.14 -8.99
N ALA A 468 -6.26 11.67 -7.94
CA ALA A 468 -6.44 12.40 -6.68
C ALA A 468 -5.42 12.02 -5.60
N HIS A 469 -4.93 10.76 -5.63
CA HIS A 469 -4.12 10.18 -4.56
C HIS A 469 -2.82 9.53 -5.06
N GLY A 470 -2.48 9.65 -6.34
CA GLY A 470 -1.33 8.96 -6.95
C GLY A 470 0.00 9.32 -6.27
N LEU A 471 0.20 10.59 -5.94
CA LEU A 471 1.39 11.03 -5.22
C LEU A 471 1.50 10.40 -3.82
N ASP A 472 0.38 10.27 -3.10
CA ASP A 472 0.35 9.59 -1.78
C ASP A 472 0.86 8.16 -1.89
N TYR A 473 0.34 7.40 -2.87
CA TYR A 473 0.74 6.01 -3.09
C TYR A 473 2.20 5.89 -3.54
N TYR A 474 2.65 6.78 -4.44
CA TYR A 474 4.03 6.78 -4.93
C TYR A 474 5.03 6.98 -3.78
N VAL A 475 4.85 8.04 -3.00
CA VAL A 475 5.73 8.37 -1.87
C VAL A 475 5.64 7.31 -0.77
N LEU A 476 4.44 6.78 -0.49
CA LEU A 476 4.26 5.68 0.46
C LEU A 476 5.05 4.44 0.06
N CYS A 477 4.99 4.01 -1.19
CA CYS A 477 5.77 2.87 -1.67
C CYS A 477 7.28 3.09 -1.55
N LYS A 478 7.76 4.30 -1.88
CA LYS A 478 9.17 4.67 -1.70
C LYS A 478 9.58 4.65 -0.22
N ALA A 479 8.72 5.15 0.68
CA ALA A 479 8.95 5.11 2.13
C ALA A 479 8.93 3.67 2.69
N LEU A 480 8.09 2.80 2.17
CA LEU A 480 8.07 1.38 2.54
C LEU A 480 9.34 0.65 2.14
N TRP A 481 9.98 1.04 1.05
CA TRP A 481 11.30 0.53 0.68
C TRP A 481 12.42 1.16 1.52
N ASN A 482 12.44 2.48 1.62
CA ASN A 482 13.42 3.26 2.38
C ASN A 482 12.73 4.25 3.34
N PRO A 483 12.52 3.91 4.62
CA PRO A 483 11.90 4.80 5.60
C PRO A 483 12.65 6.12 5.87
N ALA A 484 13.92 6.19 5.45
CA ALA A 484 14.77 7.37 5.61
C ALA A 484 14.82 8.26 4.36
N LEU A 485 13.90 8.06 3.38
CA LEU A 485 13.89 8.86 2.17
C LEU A 485 13.66 10.35 2.47
N ASP A 486 14.25 11.22 1.64
CA ASP A 486 13.90 12.63 1.62
C ASP A 486 12.58 12.82 0.85
N VAL A 487 11.50 13.09 1.59
CA VAL A 487 10.15 13.24 1.04
C VAL A 487 10.06 14.43 0.08
N ARG A 488 10.69 15.57 0.43
CA ARG A 488 10.63 16.77 -0.42
C ARG A 488 11.37 16.57 -1.72
N ALA A 489 12.55 15.97 -1.68
CA ALA A 489 13.30 15.59 -2.90
C ALA A 489 12.53 14.56 -3.74
N THR A 490 11.85 13.61 -3.10
CA THR A 490 11.03 12.60 -3.80
C THR A 490 9.82 13.23 -4.52
N ILE A 491 9.14 14.20 -3.88
CA ILE A 491 8.03 14.93 -4.50
C ILE A 491 8.53 15.81 -5.65
N ALA A 492 9.68 16.46 -5.48
CA ALA A 492 10.28 17.27 -6.54
C ALA A 492 10.69 16.41 -7.77
N ASP A 493 11.30 15.24 -7.54
CA ASP A 493 11.63 14.26 -8.61
C ASP A 493 10.36 13.76 -9.31
N TYR A 494 9.30 13.45 -8.54
CA TYR A 494 8.00 13.08 -9.10
C TYR A 494 7.44 14.18 -10.02
N CYS A 495 7.40 15.43 -9.55
CA CYS A 495 6.88 16.55 -10.32
C CYS A 495 7.72 16.80 -11.58
N HIS A 496 9.05 16.71 -11.45
CA HIS A 496 9.95 16.87 -12.60
C HIS A 496 9.73 15.77 -13.64
N ALA A 497 9.67 14.52 -13.21
CA ALA A 497 9.44 13.40 -14.11
C ALA A 497 8.03 13.43 -14.74
N ALA A 498 7.00 13.76 -13.94
CA ALA A 498 5.62 13.74 -14.40
C ALA A 498 5.25 14.88 -15.36
N TYR A 499 5.85 16.05 -15.18
CA TYR A 499 5.36 17.28 -15.79
C TYR A 499 6.46 18.09 -16.51
N GLY A 500 7.74 17.68 -16.47
CA GLY A 500 8.84 18.34 -17.15
C GLY A 500 8.86 19.86 -16.89
N PRO A 501 8.65 20.71 -17.93
CA PRO A 501 8.67 22.16 -17.80
C PRO A 501 7.56 22.71 -16.88
N ALA A 502 6.51 21.95 -16.64
CA ALA A 502 5.42 22.29 -15.73
C ALA A 502 5.65 21.85 -14.27
N ALA A 503 6.82 21.30 -13.93
CA ALA A 503 7.12 20.82 -12.57
C ALA A 503 6.88 21.87 -11.49
N GLY A 504 7.29 23.11 -11.70
CA GLY A 504 7.13 24.18 -10.72
C GLY A 504 5.65 24.51 -10.40
N PRO A 505 4.79 24.79 -11.37
CA PRO A 505 3.36 24.94 -11.14
C PRO A 505 2.71 23.73 -10.46
N MET A 506 3.06 22.51 -10.85
CA MET A 506 2.47 21.30 -10.25
C MET A 506 3.00 21.03 -8.84
N GLN A 507 4.20 21.45 -8.51
CA GLN A 507 4.68 21.40 -7.12
C GLN A 507 3.84 22.35 -6.23
N ARG A 508 3.53 23.59 -6.69
CA ARG A 508 2.61 24.47 -5.96
C ARG A 508 1.21 23.88 -5.79
N TYR A 509 0.69 23.21 -6.84
CA TYR A 509 -0.57 22.48 -6.76
C TYR A 509 -0.54 21.43 -5.64
N HIS A 510 0.50 20.60 -5.57
CA HIS A 510 0.65 19.59 -4.51
C HIS A 510 0.89 20.22 -3.12
N ASP A 511 1.61 21.32 -3.01
CA ASP A 511 1.80 22.04 -1.75
C ASP A 511 0.47 22.62 -1.21
N ARG A 512 -0.42 23.14 -2.10
CA ARG A 512 -1.77 23.57 -1.72
C ARG A 512 -2.62 22.40 -1.24
N LEU A 513 -2.58 21.28 -1.92
CA LEU A 513 -3.28 20.07 -1.49
C LEU A 513 -2.75 19.54 -0.14
N GLU A 514 -1.45 19.59 0.11
CA GLU A 514 -0.87 19.25 1.41
C GLU A 514 -1.41 20.16 2.52
N LYS A 515 -1.49 21.47 2.27
CA LYS A 515 -2.08 22.43 3.23
C LYS A 515 -3.54 22.11 3.52
N ILE A 516 -4.35 21.83 2.51
CA ILE A 516 -5.76 21.42 2.65
C ILE A 516 -5.84 20.13 3.48
N SER A 517 -5.05 19.11 3.13
CA SER A 517 -5.03 17.83 3.82
C SER A 517 -4.63 17.96 5.30
N ASN A 518 -3.66 18.81 5.60
CA ASN A 518 -3.23 19.10 6.98
C ASN A 518 -4.35 19.78 7.79
N GLN A 519 -5.07 20.72 7.20
CA GLN A 519 -6.19 21.41 7.84
C GLN A 519 -7.36 20.45 8.12
N ILE A 520 -7.70 19.57 7.16
CA ILE A 520 -8.74 18.55 7.33
C ILE A 520 -8.38 17.60 8.48
N ARG A 521 -7.12 17.16 8.54
CA ARG A 521 -6.62 16.26 9.58
C ARG A 521 -6.61 16.90 10.96
N ALA A 522 -6.37 18.20 11.04
CA ALA A 522 -6.40 18.97 12.28
C ALA A 522 -7.82 19.29 12.76
N ASP A 523 -8.87 19.07 11.96
CA ASP A 523 -10.26 19.25 12.37
C ASP A 523 -10.74 18.04 13.18
N PRO A 524 -10.96 18.17 14.51
CA PRO A 524 -11.35 17.04 15.37
C PRO A 524 -12.66 16.36 14.93
N GLN A 525 -13.57 17.13 14.32
CA GLN A 525 -14.85 16.61 13.86
C GLN A 525 -14.72 15.75 12.59
N LEU A 526 -13.76 16.05 11.71
CA LEU A 526 -13.44 15.24 10.53
C LEU A 526 -12.52 14.07 10.88
N ALA A 527 -11.57 14.25 11.80
CA ALA A 527 -10.65 13.22 12.25
C ALA A 527 -11.36 12.02 12.91
N ALA A 528 -12.50 12.24 13.54
CA ALA A 528 -13.32 11.20 14.18
C ALA A 528 -14.09 10.30 13.18
N LYS A 529 -13.82 10.38 11.87
CA LYS A 529 -14.59 9.69 10.80
C LYS A 529 -16.10 9.95 10.88
N SER A 530 -16.45 11.14 11.36
CA SER A 530 -17.82 11.58 11.61
C SER A 530 -18.53 11.98 10.32
N PRO A 531 -19.86 11.94 10.29
CA PRO A 531 -20.71 12.34 9.17
C PRO A 531 -20.58 13.80 8.72
N HIS A 532 -19.69 14.59 9.30
CA HIS A 532 -19.53 16.02 9.01
C HIS A 532 -18.90 16.33 7.63
N ALA A 533 -19.18 15.53 6.63
CA ALA A 533 -18.68 15.75 5.26
C ALA A 533 -18.95 17.17 4.74
N ALA A 534 -20.05 17.80 5.16
CA ALA A 534 -20.36 19.21 4.81
C ALA A 534 -19.26 20.20 5.24
N ARG A 535 -18.45 19.86 6.25
CA ARG A 535 -17.32 20.68 6.70
C ARG A 535 -16.17 20.74 5.70
N LEU A 536 -16.06 19.76 4.80
CA LEU A 536 -15.04 19.75 3.73
C LEU A 536 -15.08 21.02 2.87
N ARG A 537 -16.27 21.64 2.69
CA ARG A 537 -16.43 22.93 2.00
C ARG A 537 -15.55 24.05 2.54
N ARG A 538 -15.18 24.01 3.82
CA ARG A 538 -14.34 25.04 4.45
C ARG A 538 -12.92 24.99 3.90
N TYR A 539 -12.46 23.81 3.54
CA TYR A 539 -11.09 23.54 3.10
C TYR A 539 -10.96 23.53 1.58
N TYR A 540 -11.99 23.02 0.87
CA TYR A 540 -12.13 23.16 -0.57
C TYR A 540 -13.02 24.36 -0.90
N SER A 541 -12.61 25.56 -0.41
CA SER A 541 -13.32 26.81 -0.69
C SER A 541 -13.19 27.20 -2.17
N GLU A 542 -14.06 28.11 -2.66
CA GLU A 542 -13.93 28.70 -4.00
C GLU A 542 -12.52 29.22 -4.27
N GLU A 543 -11.94 29.95 -3.31
CA GLU A 543 -10.58 30.48 -3.41
C GLU A 543 -9.53 29.36 -3.54
N ALA A 544 -9.64 28.30 -2.73
CA ALA A 544 -8.73 27.16 -2.78
C ALA A 544 -8.84 26.44 -4.12
N LEU A 545 -10.06 26.17 -4.61
CA LEU A 545 -10.28 25.51 -5.90
C LEU A 545 -9.78 26.36 -7.07
N ASN A 546 -10.04 27.68 -7.07
CA ASN A 546 -9.54 28.62 -8.09
C ASN A 546 -8.00 28.65 -8.12
N ALA A 547 -7.35 28.57 -6.95
CA ALA A 547 -5.90 28.52 -6.86
C ALA A 547 -5.31 27.22 -7.45
N LEU A 548 -5.95 26.06 -7.21
CA LEU A 548 -5.56 24.79 -7.82
C LEU A 548 -5.73 24.81 -9.34
N GLU A 549 -6.85 25.34 -9.85
CA GLU A 549 -7.09 25.51 -11.29
C GLU A 549 -6.09 26.47 -11.94
N SER A 550 -5.70 27.53 -11.25
CA SER A 550 -4.68 28.48 -11.72
C SER A 550 -3.31 27.81 -11.89
N ASP A 551 -2.90 26.96 -10.92
CA ASP A 551 -1.64 26.21 -11.01
C ASP A 551 -1.68 25.20 -12.17
N ILE A 552 -2.79 24.49 -12.39
CA ILE A 552 -2.97 23.58 -13.54
C ILE A 552 -2.94 24.36 -14.86
N SER A 553 -3.60 25.52 -14.93
CA SER A 553 -3.58 26.38 -16.12
C SER A 553 -2.15 26.86 -16.45
N ALA A 554 -1.39 27.27 -15.43
CA ALA A 554 0.01 27.65 -15.60
C ALA A 554 0.88 26.45 -16.07
N ALA A 555 0.61 25.25 -15.54
CA ALA A 555 1.26 24.02 -15.94
C ALA A 555 0.97 23.68 -17.42
N SER A 556 -0.30 23.76 -17.84
CA SER A 556 -0.70 23.50 -19.22
C SER A 556 -0.04 24.46 -20.21
N LYS A 557 0.08 25.74 -19.84
CA LYS A 557 0.81 26.72 -20.67
C LYS A 557 2.29 26.38 -20.79
N ALA A 558 2.92 25.90 -19.73
CA ALA A 558 4.34 25.53 -19.73
C ALA A 558 4.60 24.29 -20.63
N VAL A 559 3.72 23.28 -20.58
CA VAL A 559 3.84 22.09 -21.46
C VAL A 559 3.61 22.47 -22.92
N ASN A 560 2.56 23.23 -23.23
CA ASN A 560 2.22 23.61 -24.61
C ASN A 560 3.27 24.54 -25.25
N GLY A 561 4.06 25.24 -24.45
CA GLY A 561 5.15 26.11 -24.89
C GLY A 561 6.52 25.40 -24.99
N SER A 562 6.58 24.09 -24.76
CA SER A 562 7.82 23.31 -24.81
C SER A 562 8.10 22.78 -26.22
N ASP A 563 9.36 22.78 -26.61
CA ASP A 563 9.82 22.21 -27.88
C ASP A 563 9.78 20.66 -27.93
N ASP A 564 9.67 20.01 -26.75
CA ASP A 564 9.55 18.55 -26.59
C ASP A 564 8.38 18.24 -25.66
N PRO A 565 7.13 18.31 -26.16
CA PRO A 565 5.96 18.03 -25.35
C PRO A 565 5.86 16.52 -25.07
N ASP A 566 6.05 16.12 -23.80
CA ASP A 566 5.64 14.79 -23.36
C ASP A 566 4.11 14.67 -23.47
N MET A 567 3.62 13.86 -24.43
CA MET A 567 2.19 13.62 -24.63
C MET A 567 1.49 13.13 -23.34
N HIS A 568 2.21 12.40 -22.48
CA HIS A 568 1.68 11.93 -21.21
C HIS A 568 1.62 13.03 -20.14
N ALA A 569 2.43 14.08 -20.21
CA ALA A 569 2.33 15.22 -19.30
C ALA A 569 0.99 15.94 -19.45
N SER A 570 0.52 16.16 -20.68
CA SER A 570 -0.80 16.74 -20.93
C SER A 570 -1.94 15.87 -20.37
N ALA A 571 -1.88 14.55 -20.55
CA ALA A 571 -2.86 13.62 -19.98
C ALA A 571 -2.88 13.66 -18.45
N ARG A 572 -1.71 13.73 -17.80
CA ARG A 572 -1.60 13.86 -16.33
C ARG A 572 -2.17 15.19 -15.83
N LEU A 573 -1.98 16.28 -16.57
CA LEU A 573 -2.59 17.59 -16.24
C LEU A 573 -4.12 17.54 -16.38
N GLU A 574 -4.65 16.86 -17.39
CA GLU A 574 -6.08 16.66 -17.56
C GLU A 574 -6.65 15.84 -16.38
N MET A 575 -5.98 14.77 -15.95
CA MET A 575 -6.37 13.99 -14.77
C MET A 575 -6.45 14.88 -13.50
N ALA A 576 -5.48 15.76 -13.29
CA ALA A 576 -5.50 16.70 -12.17
C ALA A 576 -6.67 17.70 -12.28
N ALA A 577 -6.94 18.22 -13.48
CA ALA A 577 -8.05 19.13 -13.73
C ALA A 577 -9.42 18.45 -13.49
N GLU A 578 -9.60 17.21 -13.93
CA GLU A 578 -10.82 16.45 -13.66
C GLU A 578 -11.03 16.17 -12.16
N SER A 579 -9.96 15.96 -11.40
CA SER A 579 -10.04 15.81 -9.94
C SER A 579 -10.50 17.10 -9.26
N VAL A 580 -10.01 18.26 -9.68
CA VAL A 580 -10.45 19.57 -9.15
C VAL A 580 -11.89 19.86 -9.56
N LYS A 581 -12.28 19.54 -10.79
CA LYS A 581 -13.67 19.65 -11.27
C LYS A 581 -14.62 18.79 -10.43
N TYR A 582 -14.23 17.55 -10.11
CA TYR A 582 -14.97 16.70 -9.21
C TYR A 582 -15.13 17.33 -7.82
N ALA A 583 -14.04 17.86 -7.25
CA ALA A 583 -14.09 18.55 -5.96
C ALA A 583 -15.06 19.75 -5.98
N ARG A 584 -15.09 20.52 -7.06
CA ARG A 584 -16.03 21.63 -7.24
C ARG A 584 -17.49 21.16 -7.26
N LEU A 585 -17.78 20.08 -7.96
CA LEU A 585 -19.12 19.48 -7.99
C LEU A 585 -19.56 18.95 -6.61
N VAL A 586 -18.66 18.26 -5.90
CA VAL A 586 -18.93 17.73 -4.56
C VAL A 586 -19.15 18.86 -3.55
N THR A 587 -18.33 19.91 -3.55
CA THR A 587 -18.48 21.04 -2.63
C THR A 587 -19.78 21.82 -2.89
N ALA A 588 -20.17 21.97 -4.16
CA ALA A 588 -21.47 22.57 -4.54
C ALA A 588 -22.65 21.73 -4.04
N LEU A 589 -22.56 20.39 -4.14
CA LEU A 589 -23.58 19.48 -3.60
C LEU A 589 -23.66 19.57 -2.06
N LEU A 590 -22.51 19.53 -1.38
CA LEU A 590 -22.45 19.63 0.08
C LEU A 590 -23.01 20.98 0.61
N ALA A 591 -23.01 22.03 -0.21
CA ALA A 591 -23.58 23.32 0.15
C ALA A 591 -25.09 23.26 0.37
N VAL A 592 -25.78 22.37 -0.32
CA VAL A 592 -27.25 22.22 -0.30
C VAL A 592 -27.70 20.90 0.34
N ALA A 593 -26.77 20.14 0.94
CA ALA A 593 -27.06 18.81 1.50
C ALA A 593 -27.94 18.81 2.77
N HIS A 594 -28.18 20.00 3.34
CA HIS A 594 -29.11 20.20 4.46
C HIS A 594 -30.58 20.05 4.08
N ASP A 595 -30.94 20.24 2.80
CA ASP A 595 -32.29 20.03 2.28
C ASP A 595 -32.28 19.10 1.04
N LYS A 596 -32.34 17.81 1.29
CA LYS A 596 -32.26 16.77 0.26
C LYS A 596 -33.51 16.68 -0.63
N LYS A 597 -34.60 17.37 -0.27
CA LYS A 597 -35.82 17.44 -1.06
C LYS A 597 -35.84 18.65 -2.01
N SER A 598 -34.91 19.57 -1.84
CA SER A 598 -34.82 20.77 -2.69
C SER A 598 -34.44 20.40 -4.13
N ALA A 599 -34.94 21.16 -5.08
CA ALA A 599 -34.54 21.05 -6.49
C ALA A 599 -33.02 21.25 -6.63
N ALA A 600 -32.44 22.19 -5.88
CA ALA A 600 -31.01 22.46 -5.88
C ALA A 600 -30.16 21.24 -5.47
N PHE A 601 -30.60 20.47 -4.47
CA PHE A 601 -29.91 19.23 -4.09
C PHE A 601 -30.01 18.17 -5.16
N ILE A 602 -31.20 17.97 -5.72
CA ILE A 602 -31.46 16.97 -6.77
C ILE A 602 -30.59 17.26 -8.00
N ASP A 603 -30.56 18.53 -8.45
CA ASP A 603 -29.78 18.96 -9.62
C ASP A 603 -28.26 18.81 -9.37
N ARG A 604 -27.76 19.17 -8.17
CA ARG A 604 -26.33 19.03 -7.84
C ARG A 604 -25.93 17.56 -7.73
N LEU A 605 -26.76 16.71 -7.14
CA LEU A 605 -26.49 15.27 -7.07
C LEU A 605 -26.46 14.67 -8.47
N ALA A 606 -27.43 15.02 -9.34
CA ALA A 606 -27.46 14.58 -10.74
C ALA A 606 -26.20 15.02 -11.50
N ALA A 607 -25.70 16.23 -11.28
CA ALA A 607 -24.47 16.70 -11.89
C ALA A 607 -23.23 15.87 -11.46
N VAL A 608 -23.10 15.55 -10.16
CA VAL A 608 -22.01 14.69 -9.66
C VAL A 608 -22.15 13.27 -10.24
N GLU A 609 -23.34 12.66 -10.21
CA GLU A 609 -23.56 11.32 -10.75
C GLU A 609 -23.30 11.27 -12.27
N SER A 610 -23.70 12.30 -13.02
CA SER A 610 -23.42 12.41 -14.46
C SER A 610 -21.91 12.48 -14.72
N PHE A 611 -21.18 13.29 -13.96
CA PHE A 611 -19.71 13.36 -14.06
C PHE A 611 -19.08 11.97 -13.83
N LEU A 612 -19.41 11.32 -12.71
CA LEU A 612 -18.86 10.01 -12.37
C LEU A 612 -19.21 8.94 -13.41
N LYS A 613 -20.43 8.97 -13.96
CA LYS A 613 -20.86 8.08 -15.03
C LYS A 613 -20.02 8.26 -16.29
N THR A 614 -19.71 9.50 -16.71
CA THR A 614 -18.89 9.75 -17.91
C THR A 614 -17.44 9.26 -17.74
N LYS A 615 -16.98 9.11 -16.50
CA LYS A 615 -15.61 8.67 -16.14
C LYS A 615 -15.55 7.21 -15.65
N VAL A 616 -16.65 6.45 -15.73
CA VAL A 616 -16.75 5.12 -15.12
C VAL A 616 -15.74 4.10 -15.68
N LEU A 617 -15.30 4.28 -16.91
CA LEU A 617 -14.26 3.46 -17.56
C LEU A 617 -12.86 4.10 -17.53
N THR A 618 -12.67 5.20 -16.79
CA THR A 618 -11.37 5.84 -16.60
C THR A 618 -10.74 5.31 -15.30
N PRO A 619 -9.76 4.39 -15.39
CA PRO A 619 -9.25 3.68 -14.20
C PRO A 619 -8.58 4.61 -13.19
N GLU A 620 -8.04 5.74 -13.64
CA GLU A 620 -7.30 6.68 -12.78
C GLU A 620 -8.19 7.51 -11.85
N LEU A 621 -9.50 7.55 -12.06
CA LEU A 621 -10.44 8.38 -11.29
C LEU A 621 -11.27 7.61 -10.25
N ALA A 622 -11.24 6.28 -10.26
CA ALA A 622 -12.01 5.40 -9.35
C ALA A 622 -13.46 5.85 -9.07
N PRO A 623 -14.31 6.09 -10.12
CA PRO A 623 -15.60 6.79 -9.96
C PRO A 623 -16.60 6.07 -9.06
N LEU A 624 -16.64 4.74 -9.09
CA LEU A 624 -17.55 3.94 -8.27
C LEU A 624 -17.23 4.02 -6.77
N HIS A 625 -15.95 4.12 -6.41
CA HIS A 625 -15.56 4.33 -5.02
C HIS A 625 -15.94 5.73 -4.54
N SER A 626 -15.67 6.75 -5.34
CA SER A 626 -16.06 8.13 -5.05
C SER A 626 -17.58 8.25 -4.89
N HIS A 627 -18.36 7.65 -5.79
CA HIS A 627 -19.84 7.57 -5.70
C HIS A 627 -20.28 6.90 -4.39
N ARG A 628 -19.72 5.74 -4.06
CA ARG A 628 -20.06 4.99 -2.83
C ARG A 628 -19.85 5.83 -1.58
N TYR A 629 -18.66 6.43 -1.41
CA TYR A 629 -18.36 7.21 -0.21
C TYR A 629 -19.17 8.49 -0.12
N LEU A 630 -19.43 9.13 -1.26
CA LEU A 630 -20.35 10.28 -1.31
C LEU A 630 -21.76 9.89 -0.85
N ARG A 631 -22.31 8.78 -1.36
CA ARG A 631 -23.64 8.28 -0.95
C ARG A 631 -23.70 7.92 0.51
N MET A 632 -22.64 7.30 1.05
CA MET A 632 -22.53 7.02 2.48
C MET A 632 -22.51 8.31 3.31
N ALA A 633 -21.70 9.31 2.92
CA ALA A 633 -21.63 10.59 3.62
C ALA A 633 -22.98 11.32 3.62
N LEU A 634 -23.68 11.34 2.48
CA LEU A 634 -25.02 11.92 2.38
C LEU A 634 -26.06 11.19 3.24
N ALA A 635 -25.98 9.85 3.36
CA ALA A 635 -26.88 9.06 4.22
C ALA A 635 -26.64 9.34 5.72
N TYR A 636 -25.40 9.61 6.13
CA TYR A 636 -25.09 9.95 7.51
C TYR A 636 -25.55 11.38 7.88
N ALA A 637 -25.50 12.33 6.96
CA ALA A 637 -25.96 13.71 7.18
C ALA A 637 -27.47 13.83 7.52
N GLU A 638 -28.28 12.80 7.25
CA GLU A 638 -29.70 12.75 7.67
C GLU A 638 -29.88 12.56 9.18
N ARG A 639 -28.90 11.98 9.85
CA ARG A 639 -29.01 11.62 11.27
C ARG A 639 -28.60 12.73 12.23
N GLU A 640 -28.03 13.82 11.71
CA GLU A 640 -27.58 14.97 12.51
C GLU A 640 -28.66 16.06 12.71
N VAL A 641 -29.78 15.96 12.00
CA VAL A 641 -30.88 16.93 12.04
C VAL A 641 -32.01 16.48 12.99
N GLU A 642 -31.98 15.23 13.45
CA GLU A 642 -32.86 14.69 14.49
C GLU A 642 -32.13 14.62 15.85
#